data_5c9f9ead2b85ecc39aa5a7cf11e33e52
#
_entry.id   5c9f9ead2b85ecc39aa5a7cf11e33e52
#
_cell.length_a   1.000
_cell.length_b   1.000
_cell.length_c   1.000
_cell.angle_alpha   90.00
_cell.angle_beta   90.00
_cell.angle_gamma   90.00
#
_symmetry.space_group_name_H-M   'P 1'
#
loop_
_entity.id
_entity.type
_entity.pdbx_description
1 polymer ?
#
loop_
_entity_poly.entity_id
_entity_poly.type
_entity_poly.pdbx_seq_one_letter_code
_entity_poly.pdbx_strand_id
1 'polypeptide(L)'
;MPSETSFVLLAKKESRAMNKASTILSLSLLLGAISLPAANAQQTTGVLGSPDATTTIDGRYLPSPPQKFGGQINLNAAQSKSAWPSRIVPPKGAPNIVLIMTDDVGFGAPSTFGGVIPTPAMDRIAAAGLRYTNFHSTSLCSPTRAAIITGRNHHSVGFGVISEIATGFPGYDSVIGKESATIGRILADNGYSTSWIGKNHNTPVYQTSAAGPFDQWPTGMGFQHFYGFMGGDADQWTPGSLFRDTTHIEPFLGNPQWNLITAMADDAITWMNEINDINPNKPFLLYYVPGGTHSPHHPTPEWVKKISDMHLFDKGWNAVRDQIFANQKKIGVIPQDAKLTPWPKDVLKEWDQLTPVEQKLFIREADVYGAYLAYTDHEIGRVIQAVEDMGKLDNTIIIYISGDNGSSAEGSVTGTFNEIVPFNGVELTAEQNMPWYDAWGTSQTYPHYAVGWAWAFDTPYKWTKQIPSFFGGTKQGMAISWPGHINDPGGIRWQFHHVIDIVPTLLEVTGIPAPVMVDGIGQKPIEGVSLAYTFDKANANAPSPHHTQYFEMLGVQGLYSDGWILSAVPIRAPWQLDTKAVEDPASAFKFELYELSKDWTQYTDVAAANPKKVQELRDLMFGEFAKYQVLPLDASASPRFVAPRPSEAAGRTVFNYSGSAVSIPDGNQPSILNTSYTITADIDLPQAGADGVIVGEGGRFYGWALYLVKGKPVFTYNLLDLKRTRFEGPDALAPGKHTIVYDFKYDGLGEATLAYNNTSGVGRGGTGTLKIDGKVVSTQKLERTLPLVKPLDQFFAIGLSGPTPVDDHDYKVPFNFNATINKVTITLDPPKLTPDDVKKLEAANRAAQ
;
A
#
# COMPACT_ATOMS: atom_id res chain seq x y z
N MET A 1 29.12 41.23 -38.89
CA MET A 1 29.95 41.45 -40.12
C MET A 1 31.39 41.11 -39.79
N PRO A 2 32.15 40.48 -40.66
CA PRO A 2 31.94 39.31 -41.50
C PRO A 2 32.91 38.20 -41.05
N SER A 3 33.11 37.03 -41.61
CA SER A 3 32.96 36.52 -42.99
C SER A 3 33.03 35.00 -43.02
N GLU A 4 32.32 34.45 -43.95
CA GLU A 4 32.46 33.08 -44.50
C GLU A 4 33.88 32.77 -44.93
N THR A 5 34.22 31.48 -45.01
CA THR A 5 34.81 30.88 -46.20
C THR A 5 34.63 29.38 -46.28
N SER A 6 33.98 28.96 -47.33
CA SER A 6 33.84 27.64 -47.90
C SER A 6 35.17 27.09 -48.43
N PHE A 7 35.34 25.75 -48.47
CA PHE A 7 36.04 25.10 -49.57
C PHE A 7 35.41 23.73 -49.92
N VAL A 8 35.22 23.61 -51.24
CA VAL A 8 34.52 22.55 -51.95
C VAL A 8 35.54 21.76 -52.79
N LEU A 9 35.25 20.48 -52.98
CA LEU A 9 35.64 19.55 -54.07
C LEU A 9 37.08 19.07 -54.21
N LEU A 10 37.27 17.74 -54.37
CA LEU A 10 37.49 17.12 -55.71
C LEU A 10 37.51 15.59 -55.59
N ALA A 11 36.65 14.98 -56.44
CA ALA A 11 36.67 13.56 -56.75
C ALA A 11 37.65 13.26 -57.90
N LYS A 12 38.24 12.06 -57.95
CA LYS A 12 38.57 11.41 -59.22
C LYS A 12 38.68 9.88 -59.10
N LYS A 13 37.97 9.23 -59.98
CA LYS A 13 37.99 7.82 -60.39
C LYS A 13 39.35 7.35 -60.76
N GLU A 14 39.65 6.05 -60.59
CA GLU A 14 40.14 5.18 -61.64
C GLU A 14 39.80 3.69 -61.36
N SER A 15 39.24 3.09 -62.35
CA SER A 15 38.92 1.68 -62.52
C SER A 15 40.09 0.93 -63.16
N ARG A 16 40.32 -0.31 -62.74
CA ARG A 16 40.75 -1.38 -63.72
C ARG A 16 40.54 -2.79 -63.18
N ALA A 17 40.07 -3.62 -64.00
CA ALA A 17 39.54 -4.96 -63.84
C ALA A 17 40.60 -6.09 -63.95
N MET A 18 40.07 -7.31 -63.60
CA MET A 18 40.51 -8.67 -64.04
C MET A 18 41.65 -9.35 -63.21
N ASN A 19 41.57 -10.55 -62.74
CA ASN A 19 40.97 -11.81 -63.22
C ASN A 19 41.09 -12.91 -62.15
N LYS A 20 40.06 -13.75 -62.04
CA LYS A 20 39.95 -15.18 -61.68
C LYS A 20 41.15 -15.91 -61.03
N ALA A 21 40.78 -16.46 -59.77
CA ALA A 21 41.07 -17.90 -59.53
C ALA A 21 40.15 -18.39 -58.36
N SER A 22 39.40 -19.45 -58.63
CA SER A 22 38.52 -20.15 -57.69
C SER A 22 39.34 -20.87 -56.63
N THR A 23 38.96 -20.71 -55.37
CA THR A 23 39.20 -21.73 -54.36
C THR A 23 37.95 -21.75 -53.43
N ILE A 24 37.18 -22.81 -53.52
CA ILE A 24 36.01 -23.11 -52.66
C ILE A 24 36.55 -23.43 -51.32
N LEU A 25 36.29 -22.57 -50.32
CA LEU A 25 36.45 -22.90 -48.90
C LEU A 25 35.04 -22.80 -48.27
N SER A 26 34.44 -23.96 -48.08
CA SER A 26 33.15 -24.11 -47.41
C SER A 26 33.28 -23.67 -45.93
N LEU A 27 32.88 -22.46 -45.64
CA LEU A 27 32.71 -21.98 -44.25
C LEU A 27 31.22 -22.16 -43.90
N SER A 28 30.90 -23.22 -43.15
CA SER A 28 29.60 -23.46 -42.57
C SER A 28 29.36 -22.39 -41.50
N LEU A 29 28.67 -21.32 -41.84
CA LEU A 29 28.07 -20.41 -40.88
C LEU A 29 26.89 -21.14 -40.20
N LEU A 30 27.06 -21.59 -38.96
CA LEU A 30 25.94 -21.84 -38.06
C LEU A 30 25.28 -20.49 -37.79
N LEU A 31 24.27 -20.13 -38.55
CA LEU A 31 23.26 -19.16 -38.14
C LEU A 31 22.45 -19.84 -37.06
N GLY A 32 22.77 -19.55 -35.80
CA GLY A 32 21.84 -19.75 -34.73
C GLY A 32 20.59 -18.93 -35.03
N ALA A 33 19.52 -19.60 -35.43
CA ALA A 33 18.21 -19.00 -35.53
C ALA A 33 17.82 -18.53 -34.11
N ILE A 34 18.01 -17.23 -33.86
CA ILE A 34 17.26 -16.55 -32.80
C ILE A 34 15.80 -16.66 -33.25
N SER A 35 15.07 -17.62 -32.71
CA SER A 35 13.61 -17.66 -32.84
C SER A 35 13.06 -16.44 -32.15
N LEU A 36 12.90 -15.34 -32.88
CA LEU A 36 11.99 -14.27 -32.50
C LEU A 36 10.63 -14.95 -32.27
N PRO A 37 9.97 -14.75 -31.15
CA PRO A 37 8.62 -15.27 -30.97
C PRO A 37 7.79 -14.78 -32.14
N ALA A 38 7.16 -15.71 -32.85
CA ALA A 38 6.28 -15.39 -33.97
C ALA A 38 5.23 -14.42 -33.44
N ALA A 39 5.15 -13.22 -34.01
CA ALA A 39 4.04 -12.31 -33.73
C ALA A 39 2.76 -13.11 -33.96
N ASN A 40 1.98 -13.30 -32.90
CA ASN A 40 0.73 -14.04 -33.00
C ASN A 40 -0.11 -13.41 -34.10
N ALA A 41 -0.40 -14.19 -35.16
CA ALA A 41 -1.19 -13.67 -36.26
C ALA A 41 -2.54 -13.16 -35.70
N GLN A 42 -2.93 -11.96 -36.10
CA GLN A 42 -4.19 -11.34 -35.68
C GLN A 42 -5.35 -12.32 -35.90
N GLN A 43 -6.04 -12.71 -34.84
CA GLN A 43 -7.17 -13.65 -34.90
C GLN A 43 -8.46 -12.85 -35.02
N THR A 44 -9.24 -13.10 -36.08
CA THR A 44 -10.53 -12.47 -36.31
C THR A 44 -11.61 -13.54 -36.33
N THR A 45 -12.74 -13.27 -35.67
CA THR A 45 -13.95 -14.11 -35.72
C THR A 45 -15.12 -13.29 -36.24
N GLY A 46 -16.11 -13.98 -36.81
CA GLY A 46 -17.24 -13.32 -37.51
C GLY A 46 -16.84 -12.74 -38.86
N VAL A 47 -17.77 -12.00 -39.45
CA VAL A 47 -17.57 -11.32 -40.77
C VAL A 47 -17.09 -9.89 -40.46
N LEU A 48 -15.93 -9.49 -40.99
CA LEU A 48 -15.44 -8.12 -40.84
C LEU A 48 -16.49 -7.08 -41.27
N GLY A 49 -16.77 -6.13 -40.39
CA GLY A 49 -17.79 -5.10 -40.61
C GLY A 49 -19.17 -5.47 -40.04
N SER A 50 -19.40 -6.70 -39.58
CA SER A 50 -20.63 -7.10 -38.88
C SER A 50 -20.56 -6.71 -37.38
N PRO A 51 -21.72 -6.54 -36.72
CA PRO A 51 -21.78 -6.17 -35.29
C PRO A 51 -21.15 -7.21 -34.31
N ASP A 52 -21.06 -8.48 -34.74
CA ASP A 52 -20.52 -9.60 -33.98
C ASP A 52 -19.02 -9.87 -34.23
N ALA A 53 -18.40 -9.14 -35.18
CA ALA A 53 -16.98 -9.32 -35.48
C ALA A 53 -16.09 -9.00 -34.28
N THR A 54 -15.11 -9.89 -34.03
CA THR A 54 -14.08 -9.68 -32.97
C THR A 54 -12.68 -9.83 -33.57
N THR A 55 -11.68 -9.21 -32.93
CA THR A 55 -10.28 -9.31 -33.34
C THR A 55 -9.34 -9.19 -32.17
N THR A 56 -8.21 -9.92 -32.19
CA THR A 56 -7.07 -9.66 -31.33
C THR A 56 -6.27 -8.47 -31.87
N ILE A 57 -5.45 -7.84 -31.04
CA ILE A 57 -4.60 -6.71 -31.41
C ILE A 57 -3.13 -7.04 -31.25
N ASP A 58 -2.25 -6.21 -31.81
CA ASP A 58 -0.84 -6.19 -31.44
C ASP A 58 -0.68 -5.44 -30.11
N GLY A 59 -0.64 -6.18 -29.01
CA GLY A 59 -0.55 -5.64 -27.62
C GLY A 59 0.72 -4.86 -27.31
N ARG A 60 1.67 -4.75 -28.26
CA ARG A 60 2.89 -3.93 -28.09
C ARG A 60 2.61 -2.43 -28.21
N TYR A 61 1.52 -2.04 -28.83
CA TYR A 61 1.12 -0.63 -29.05
C TYR A 61 -0.30 -0.43 -28.56
N LEU A 62 -0.47 0.32 -27.47
CA LEU A 62 -1.76 0.52 -26.79
C LEU A 62 -2.11 2.01 -26.70
N PRO A 63 -3.39 2.39 -26.81
CA PRO A 63 -4.44 1.55 -27.39
C PRO A 63 -4.14 1.19 -28.83
N SER A 64 -4.79 0.15 -29.35
CA SER A 64 -4.64 -0.23 -30.75
C SER A 64 -5.01 0.94 -31.67
N PRO A 65 -4.27 1.17 -32.78
CA PRO A 65 -4.64 2.20 -33.74
C PRO A 65 -6.09 2.05 -34.22
N PRO A 66 -6.80 3.16 -34.47
CA PRO A 66 -8.16 3.13 -34.97
C PRO A 66 -8.30 2.24 -36.18
N GLN A 67 -9.29 1.34 -36.19
CA GLN A 67 -9.55 0.47 -37.33
C GLN A 67 -10.01 1.31 -38.53
N LYS A 68 -9.48 1.00 -39.72
CA LYS A 68 -9.93 1.67 -40.93
C LYS A 68 -11.39 1.29 -41.23
N PHE A 69 -12.18 2.24 -41.70
CA PHE A 69 -13.56 1.99 -42.12
C PHE A 69 -13.57 0.98 -43.26
N GLY A 70 -14.20 -0.18 -43.03
CA GLY A 70 -14.28 -1.30 -43.96
C GLY A 70 -15.48 -1.25 -44.93
N GLY A 71 -16.33 -0.21 -44.84
CA GLY A 71 -17.52 -0.03 -45.61
C GLY A 71 -17.31 0.84 -46.87
N GLN A 72 -18.42 1.34 -47.41
CA GLN A 72 -18.43 2.25 -48.56
C GLN A 72 -19.36 3.43 -48.27
N ILE A 73 -18.87 4.64 -48.43
CA ILE A 73 -19.67 5.87 -48.23
C ILE A 73 -19.98 6.48 -49.61
N ASN A 74 -21.30 6.64 -49.86
CA ASN A 74 -21.85 7.40 -50.98
C ASN A 74 -22.67 8.57 -50.46
N LEU A 75 -23.14 9.47 -51.32
CA LEU A 75 -23.93 10.62 -50.88
C LEU A 75 -25.25 10.23 -50.20
N ASN A 76 -25.76 9.04 -50.49
CA ASN A 76 -27.01 8.54 -49.91
C ASN A 76 -26.74 7.28 -49.09
N ALA A 77 -27.26 7.21 -47.85
CA ALA A 77 -27.12 6.07 -46.97
C ALA A 77 -27.63 4.75 -47.59
N ALA A 78 -28.69 4.79 -48.41
CA ALA A 78 -29.23 3.62 -49.08
C ALA A 78 -28.31 3.06 -50.18
N GLN A 79 -27.32 3.84 -50.60
CA GLN A 79 -26.33 3.44 -51.58
C GLN A 79 -24.95 3.15 -50.93
N SER A 80 -24.87 3.37 -49.65
CA SER A 80 -23.68 3.15 -48.84
C SER A 80 -23.68 1.77 -48.21
N LYS A 81 -22.50 1.25 -47.85
CA LYS A 81 -22.34 -0.01 -47.12
C LYS A 81 -21.71 0.31 -45.75
N SER A 82 -22.45 0.02 -44.70
CA SER A 82 -21.93 0.15 -43.33
C SER A 82 -20.93 -0.95 -42.99
N ALA A 83 -20.02 -0.65 -42.08
CA ALA A 83 -19.12 -1.64 -41.47
C ALA A 83 -18.81 -1.19 -40.03
N TRP A 84 -19.04 -2.05 -39.10
CA TRP A 84 -18.67 -1.82 -37.66
C TRP A 84 -17.21 -2.13 -37.42
N PRO A 85 -16.51 -1.40 -36.53
CA PRO A 85 -15.20 -1.83 -36.05
C PRO A 85 -15.34 -3.12 -35.25
N SER A 86 -14.42 -4.05 -35.44
CA SER A 86 -14.40 -5.30 -34.66
C SER A 86 -14.14 -5.02 -33.18
N ARG A 87 -14.83 -5.73 -32.30
CA ARG A 87 -14.53 -5.67 -30.87
C ARG A 87 -13.17 -6.28 -30.56
N ILE A 88 -12.38 -5.64 -29.70
CA ILE A 88 -11.09 -6.17 -29.25
C ILE A 88 -11.34 -7.28 -28.23
N VAL A 89 -10.67 -8.40 -28.41
CA VAL A 89 -10.70 -9.57 -27.51
C VAL A 89 -9.27 -10.07 -27.26
N PRO A 90 -8.97 -10.67 -26.11
CA PRO A 90 -7.67 -11.25 -25.85
C PRO A 90 -7.42 -12.51 -26.69
N PRO A 91 -6.18 -13.04 -26.69
CA PRO A 91 -5.87 -14.30 -27.35
C PRO A 91 -6.80 -15.43 -26.93
N LYS A 92 -7.10 -16.34 -27.89
CA LYS A 92 -7.99 -17.48 -27.62
C LYS A 92 -7.43 -18.35 -26.48
N GLY A 93 -8.27 -18.65 -25.49
CA GLY A 93 -7.89 -19.47 -24.33
C GLY A 93 -7.21 -18.69 -23.22
N ALA A 94 -7.05 -17.37 -23.35
CA ALA A 94 -6.53 -16.54 -22.27
C ALA A 94 -7.37 -16.74 -20.97
N PRO A 95 -6.73 -17.02 -19.82
CA PRO A 95 -7.44 -17.34 -18.58
C PRO A 95 -8.05 -16.10 -17.90
N ASN A 96 -9.04 -16.31 -17.04
CA ASN A 96 -9.33 -15.35 -16.00
C ASN A 96 -8.18 -15.31 -15.00
N ILE A 97 -8.03 -14.17 -14.33
CA ILE A 97 -6.97 -13.94 -13.34
C ILE A 97 -7.61 -13.46 -12.04
N VAL A 98 -7.31 -14.17 -10.94
CA VAL A 98 -7.61 -13.72 -9.58
C VAL A 98 -6.29 -13.57 -8.85
N LEU A 99 -5.85 -12.32 -8.68
CA LEU A 99 -4.61 -11.96 -7.99
C LEU A 99 -4.97 -11.45 -6.60
N ILE A 100 -4.64 -12.25 -5.58
CA ILE A 100 -4.97 -12.00 -4.18
C ILE A 100 -3.68 -11.68 -3.43
N MET A 101 -3.70 -10.61 -2.62
CA MET A 101 -2.61 -10.29 -1.69
C MET A 101 -3.21 -9.73 -0.41
N THR A 102 -2.92 -10.39 0.72
CA THR A 102 -3.24 -9.87 2.05
C THR A 102 -2.18 -8.87 2.52
N ASP A 103 -2.32 -8.32 3.71
CA ASP A 103 -1.52 -7.20 4.21
C ASP A 103 -0.92 -7.55 5.57
N ASP A 104 0.34 -7.24 5.82
CA ASP A 104 1.04 -7.46 7.11
C ASP A 104 0.98 -8.91 7.64
N VAL A 105 0.93 -9.90 6.75
CA VAL A 105 0.91 -11.32 7.15
C VAL A 105 2.31 -11.90 7.02
N GLY A 106 2.92 -12.27 8.13
CA GLY A 106 4.23 -12.92 8.15
C GLY A 106 4.22 -14.35 7.59
N PHE A 107 5.37 -14.82 7.10
CA PHE A 107 5.52 -16.14 6.49
C PHE A 107 5.00 -17.28 7.37
N GLY A 108 5.18 -17.18 8.69
CA GLY A 108 4.79 -18.22 9.66
C GLY A 108 3.38 -18.05 10.24
N ALA A 109 2.57 -17.08 9.80
CA ALA A 109 1.24 -16.87 10.36
C ALA A 109 0.19 -17.86 9.82
N PRO A 110 0.05 -18.06 8.47
CA PRO A 110 -1.00 -18.93 7.90
C PRO A 110 -0.66 -20.41 8.02
N SER A 111 -1.69 -21.25 8.24
CA SER A 111 -1.55 -22.71 8.31
C SER A 111 -0.88 -23.32 7.08
N THR A 112 -1.10 -22.75 5.91
CA THR A 112 -0.53 -23.17 4.63
C THR A 112 1.00 -23.20 4.63
N PHE A 113 1.63 -22.33 5.44
CA PHE A 113 3.08 -22.25 5.64
C PHE A 113 3.53 -22.65 7.06
N GLY A 114 2.74 -23.48 7.75
CA GLY A 114 3.06 -24.04 9.05
C GLY A 114 2.60 -23.22 10.25
N GLY A 115 1.93 -22.12 10.04
CA GLY A 115 1.34 -21.28 11.08
C GLY A 115 0.26 -21.99 11.88
N VAL A 116 -0.14 -21.36 12.99
CA VAL A 116 -1.20 -21.87 13.86
C VAL A 116 -2.58 -21.31 13.50
N ILE A 117 -2.64 -20.24 12.70
CA ILE A 117 -3.89 -19.60 12.31
C ILE A 117 -4.46 -20.32 11.07
N PRO A 118 -5.70 -20.82 11.11
CA PRO A 118 -6.28 -21.56 10.00
C PRO A 118 -6.57 -20.66 8.80
N THR A 119 -6.07 -21.09 7.62
CA THR A 119 -6.27 -20.41 6.33
C THR A 119 -6.74 -21.40 5.24
N PRO A 120 -7.95 -21.98 5.39
CA PRO A 120 -8.44 -23.04 4.52
C PRO A 120 -8.60 -22.66 3.05
N ALA A 121 -8.85 -21.37 2.73
CA ALA A 121 -8.92 -20.93 1.34
C ALA A 121 -7.53 -20.97 0.68
N MET A 122 -6.49 -20.53 1.38
CA MET A 122 -5.12 -20.63 0.89
C MET A 122 -4.65 -22.10 0.80
N ASP A 123 -5.03 -22.95 1.79
CA ASP A 123 -4.75 -24.40 1.77
C ASP A 123 -5.36 -25.07 0.53
N ARG A 124 -6.59 -24.70 0.15
CA ARG A 124 -7.26 -25.17 -1.06
C ARG A 124 -6.46 -24.84 -2.33
N ILE A 125 -6.01 -23.58 -2.47
CA ILE A 125 -5.21 -23.17 -3.62
C ILE A 125 -3.87 -23.90 -3.66
N ALA A 126 -3.21 -24.04 -2.53
CA ALA A 126 -1.94 -24.75 -2.41
C ALA A 126 -2.07 -26.26 -2.75
N ALA A 127 -3.15 -26.89 -2.33
CA ALA A 127 -3.42 -28.31 -2.61
C ALA A 127 -3.75 -28.58 -4.09
N ALA A 128 -4.46 -27.65 -4.74
CA ALA A 128 -4.80 -27.73 -6.16
C ALA A 128 -3.66 -27.31 -7.10
N GLY A 129 -2.63 -26.65 -6.57
CA GLY A 129 -1.55 -26.05 -7.33
C GLY A 129 -0.19 -26.14 -6.63
N LEU A 130 0.51 -25.04 -6.52
CA LEU A 130 1.89 -24.95 -6.03
C LEU A 130 2.01 -24.04 -4.81
N ARG A 131 2.94 -24.35 -3.90
CA ARG A 131 3.42 -23.47 -2.84
C ARG A 131 4.82 -22.96 -3.17
N TYR A 132 5.01 -21.65 -3.09
CA TYR A 132 6.32 -21.00 -3.25
C TYR A 132 6.83 -20.59 -1.89
N THR A 133 7.97 -21.10 -1.50
CA THR A 133 8.58 -20.86 -0.17
C THR A 133 9.71 -19.87 -0.21
N ASN A 134 10.08 -19.41 -1.40
CA ASN A 134 11.16 -18.45 -1.63
C ASN A 134 10.69 -17.29 -2.52
N PHE A 135 9.47 -16.83 -2.26
CA PHE A 135 8.89 -15.68 -2.89
C PHE A 135 9.07 -14.45 -2.01
N HIS A 136 9.44 -13.33 -2.59
CA HIS A 136 9.80 -12.11 -1.89
C HIS A 136 8.95 -10.92 -2.32
N SER A 137 8.68 -10.03 -1.36
CA SER A 137 8.09 -8.70 -1.55
C SER A 137 9.13 -7.62 -1.23
N THR A 138 8.72 -6.36 -1.29
CA THR A 138 9.42 -5.31 -0.56
C THR A 138 9.06 -5.41 0.93
N SER A 139 9.64 -4.55 1.78
CA SER A 139 9.35 -4.59 3.22
C SER A 139 8.28 -3.60 3.68
N LEU A 140 7.55 -2.97 2.72
CA LEU A 140 6.42 -2.08 2.98
C LEU A 140 5.34 -2.20 1.90
N CYS A 141 4.10 -1.88 2.31
CA CYS A 141 2.87 -2.11 1.53
C CYS A 141 2.81 -1.33 0.21
N SER A 142 2.82 0.02 0.18
CA SER A 142 2.68 0.74 -1.09
C SER A 142 3.83 0.48 -2.08
N PRO A 143 5.10 0.30 -1.67
CA PRO A 143 6.17 -0.17 -2.55
C PRO A 143 5.88 -1.53 -3.20
N THR A 144 5.43 -2.53 -2.41
CA THR A 144 5.05 -3.85 -2.95
C THR A 144 3.87 -3.75 -3.91
N ARG A 145 2.85 -2.94 -3.58
CA ARG A 145 1.66 -2.75 -4.41
C ARG A 145 1.99 -2.09 -5.74
N ALA A 146 2.86 -1.08 -5.76
CA ALA A 146 3.36 -0.46 -6.99
C ALA A 146 4.19 -1.45 -7.84
N ALA A 147 5.04 -2.24 -7.20
CA ALA A 147 5.89 -3.22 -7.87
C ALA A 147 5.07 -4.35 -8.52
N ILE A 148 4.06 -4.89 -7.81
CA ILE A 148 3.26 -6.02 -8.31
C ILE A 148 2.36 -5.65 -9.49
N ILE A 149 1.83 -4.42 -9.53
CA ILE A 149 0.96 -4.01 -10.64
C ILE A 149 1.72 -3.51 -11.87
N THR A 150 3.02 -3.20 -11.73
CA THR A 150 3.84 -2.68 -12.84
C THR A 150 4.88 -3.67 -13.35
N GLY A 151 5.24 -4.71 -12.57
CA GLY A 151 6.33 -5.64 -12.87
C GLY A 151 7.72 -4.99 -12.86
N ARG A 152 7.86 -3.90 -12.10
CA ARG A 152 9.07 -3.10 -11.97
C ARG A 152 9.44 -2.92 -10.50
N ASN A 153 10.72 -2.73 -10.24
CA ASN A 153 11.18 -2.39 -8.90
C ASN A 153 10.50 -1.12 -8.39
N HIS A 154 10.19 -1.10 -7.13
CA HIS A 154 9.37 -0.04 -6.53
C HIS A 154 9.98 1.38 -6.68
N HIS A 155 11.30 1.55 -6.60
CA HIS A 155 11.95 2.82 -6.88
C HIS A 155 11.87 3.23 -8.37
N SER A 156 11.90 2.27 -9.30
CA SER A 156 11.75 2.56 -10.73
C SER A 156 10.41 3.21 -11.07
N VAL A 157 9.43 3.08 -10.17
CA VAL A 157 8.06 3.60 -10.30
C VAL A 157 7.69 4.58 -9.18
N GLY A 158 8.69 5.20 -8.52
CA GLY A 158 8.48 6.30 -7.58
C GLY A 158 8.12 5.88 -6.14
N PHE A 159 8.06 4.58 -5.83
CA PHE A 159 7.61 4.08 -4.52
C PHE A 159 8.76 3.53 -3.67
N GLY A 160 9.83 4.32 -3.48
CA GLY A 160 10.91 3.99 -2.55
C GLY A 160 10.47 3.95 -1.08
N VAL A 161 9.31 4.56 -0.76
CA VAL A 161 8.65 4.53 0.56
C VAL A 161 7.13 4.52 0.37
N ILE A 162 6.38 4.50 1.49
CA ILE A 162 4.92 4.66 1.47
C ILE A 162 4.52 6.09 1.04
N SER A 163 3.33 6.23 0.47
CA SER A 163 2.83 7.49 -0.10
C SER A 163 2.78 8.65 0.91
N GLU A 164 2.57 8.34 2.18
CA GLU A 164 2.45 9.30 3.29
C GLU A 164 3.76 10.00 3.63
N ILE A 165 4.90 9.41 3.27
CA ILE A 165 6.23 9.96 3.52
C ILE A 165 7.04 10.13 2.23
N ALA A 166 6.34 10.33 1.10
CA ALA A 166 6.95 10.63 -0.19
C ALA A 166 7.82 11.88 -0.14
N THR A 167 8.86 11.91 -0.97
CA THR A 167 9.79 13.03 -1.11
C THR A 167 9.86 13.50 -2.57
N GLY A 168 10.55 14.60 -2.85
CA GLY A 168 10.68 15.14 -4.22
C GLY A 168 11.73 14.44 -5.11
N PHE A 169 12.24 13.27 -4.74
CA PHE A 169 13.16 12.51 -5.58
C PHE A 169 12.41 11.51 -6.48
N PRO A 170 12.85 11.30 -7.73
CA PRO A 170 12.11 10.46 -8.71
C PRO A 170 11.81 9.04 -8.23
N GLY A 171 12.70 8.43 -7.42
CA GLY A 171 12.46 7.10 -6.85
C GLY A 171 11.52 7.09 -5.64
N TYR A 172 11.05 8.26 -5.14
CA TYR A 172 10.36 8.41 -3.85
C TYR A 172 9.16 9.36 -3.89
N ASP A 173 8.70 9.78 -5.06
CA ASP A 173 7.64 10.79 -5.22
C ASP A 173 6.21 10.21 -5.17
N SER A 174 6.10 8.89 -5.07
CA SER A 174 4.84 8.14 -5.02
C SER A 174 3.94 8.36 -6.25
N VAL A 175 4.53 8.59 -7.43
CA VAL A 175 3.83 8.76 -8.69
C VAL A 175 4.25 7.67 -9.68
N ILE A 176 3.33 6.80 -10.07
CA ILE A 176 3.58 5.83 -11.14
C ILE A 176 3.55 6.57 -12.48
N GLY A 177 4.72 6.75 -13.10
CA GLY A 177 4.83 7.44 -14.37
C GLY A 177 4.12 6.70 -15.52
N LYS A 178 3.63 7.46 -16.50
CA LYS A 178 2.92 6.91 -17.68
C LYS A 178 3.80 5.99 -18.56
N GLU A 179 5.11 6.03 -18.40
CA GLU A 179 6.07 5.10 -18.98
C GLU A 179 6.11 3.73 -18.27
N SER A 180 5.27 3.53 -17.27
CA SER A 180 5.21 2.31 -16.46
C SER A 180 3.76 1.80 -16.36
N ALA A 181 3.16 1.48 -17.50
CA ALA A 181 1.79 0.99 -17.57
C ALA A 181 1.57 -0.22 -16.64
N THR A 182 0.45 -0.22 -15.94
CA THR A 182 0.03 -1.27 -15.02
C THR A 182 -0.51 -2.48 -15.77
N ILE A 183 -0.55 -3.63 -15.11
CA ILE A 183 -1.20 -4.85 -15.67
C ILE A 183 -2.70 -4.61 -15.93
N GLY A 184 -3.38 -3.79 -15.10
CA GLY A 184 -4.78 -3.40 -15.32
C GLY A 184 -4.96 -2.72 -16.67
N ARG A 185 -4.13 -1.72 -16.97
CA ARG A 185 -4.17 -1.01 -18.26
C ARG A 185 -3.84 -1.93 -19.44
N ILE A 186 -2.79 -2.74 -19.32
CA ILE A 186 -2.38 -3.65 -20.40
C ILE A 186 -3.48 -4.65 -20.74
N LEU A 187 -4.09 -5.27 -19.73
CA LEU A 187 -5.13 -6.26 -19.94
C LEU A 187 -6.46 -5.63 -20.42
N ALA A 188 -6.85 -4.47 -19.88
CA ALA A 188 -8.07 -3.76 -20.32
C ALA A 188 -8.00 -3.40 -21.81
N ASP A 189 -6.89 -2.85 -22.28
CA ASP A 189 -6.70 -2.50 -23.69
C ASP A 189 -6.64 -3.73 -24.61
N ASN A 190 -6.32 -4.91 -24.08
CA ASN A 190 -6.36 -6.20 -24.77
C ASN A 190 -7.70 -6.95 -24.62
N GLY A 191 -8.74 -6.32 -24.05
CA GLY A 191 -10.10 -6.84 -24.06
C GLY A 191 -10.55 -7.58 -22.79
N TYR A 192 -9.77 -7.54 -21.71
CA TYR A 192 -10.19 -8.02 -20.38
C TYR A 192 -11.18 -7.05 -19.73
N SER A 193 -12.00 -7.55 -18.82
CA SER A 193 -12.60 -6.73 -17.75
C SER A 193 -11.66 -6.70 -16.57
N THR A 194 -11.43 -5.53 -15.97
CA THR A 194 -10.41 -5.35 -14.92
C THR A 194 -11.02 -4.68 -13.69
N SER A 195 -10.76 -5.25 -12.51
CA SER A 195 -11.21 -4.70 -11.24
C SER A 195 -10.07 -4.68 -10.23
N TRP A 196 -10.05 -3.64 -9.38
CA TRP A 196 -9.24 -3.54 -8.17
C TRP A 196 -10.18 -3.43 -6.98
N ILE A 197 -10.12 -4.39 -6.06
CA ILE A 197 -10.97 -4.38 -4.87
C ILE A 197 -10.11 -4.47 -3.62
N GLY A 198 -10.25 -3.48 -2.75
CA GLY A 198 -9.56 -3.37 -1.49
C GLY A 198 -8.64 -2.16 -1.35
N LYS A 199 -7.53 -2.33 -0.64
CA LYS A 199 -6.54 -1.29 -0.35
C LYS A 199 -5.86 -0.78 -1.63
N ASN A 200 -5.88 0.53 -1.84
CA ASN A 200 -5.17 1.17 -2.96
C ASN A 200 -3.70 1.45 -2.59
N HIS A 201 -3.46 2.40 -1.74
CA HIS A 201 -2.15 2.83 -1.24
C HIS A 201 -1.12 3.19 -2.34
N ASN A 202 -1.56 3.42 -3.58
CA ASN A 202 -0.73 3.85 -4.72
C ASN A 202 -1.17 5.17 -5.36
N THR A 203 -2.26 5.78 -4.88
CA THR A 203 -2.60 7.15 -5.22
C THR A 203 -1.89 8.08 -4.24
N PRO A 204 -1.12 9.10 -4.70
CA PRO A 204 -0.52 10.08 -3.82
C PRO A 204 -1.57 10.72 -2.90
N VAL A 205 -1.27 10.86 -1.61
CA VAL A 205 -2.25 11.37 -0.61
C VAL A 205 -2.85 12.73 -0.99
N TYR A 206 -2.09 13.55 -1.69
CA TYR A 206 -2.55 14.89 -2.16
C TYR A 206 -3.41 14.83 -3.43
N GLN A 207 -3.65 13.65 -4.01
CA GLN A 207 -4.50 13.44 -5.18
C GLN A 207 -5.77 12.62 -4.87
N THR A 208 -6.05 12.32 -3.62
CA THR A 208 -7.20 11.48 -3.22
C THR A 208 -8.52 12.25 -3.09
N SER A 209 -8.53 13.56 -3.37
CA SER A 209 -9.74 14.37 -3.28
C SER A 209 -10.60 14.34 -4.56
N ALA A 210 -11.83 14.84 -4.45
CA ALA A 210 -12.75 15.01 -5.59
C ALA A 210 -12.23 15.97 -6.67
N ALA A 211 -11.17 16.75 -6.38
CA ALA A 211 -10.51 17.62 -7.36
C ALA A 211 -9.55 16.84 -8.27
N GLY A 212 -9.20 15.59 -7.94
CA GLY A 212 -8.20 14.82 -8.67
C GLY A 212 -6.78 15.37 -8.52
N PRO A 213 -5.89 15.13 -9.51
CA PRO A 213 -6.14 14.41 -10.75
C PRO A 213 -6.43 12.92 -10.55
N PHE A 214 -7.16 12.30 -11.49
CA PHE A 214 -7.63 10.91 -11.34
C PHE A 214 -6.75 9.89 -12.09
N ASP A 215 -5.67 10.31 -12.73
CA ASP A 215 -4.78 9.42 -13.50
C ASP A 215 -3.98 8.46 -12.61
N GLN A 216 -3.75 8.79 -11.34
CA GLN A 216 -3.14 7.91 -10.35
C GLN A 216 -4.17 7.09 -9.54
N TRP A 217 -5.46 7.24 -9.80
CA TRP A 217 -6.50 6.41 -9.18
C TRP A 217 -6.57 5.04 -9.88
N PRO A 218 -7.09 4.00 -9.25
CA PRO A 218 -7.24 2.69 -9.88
C PRO A 218 -7.89 2.74 -11.26
N THR A 219 -8.96 3.55 -11.40
CA THR A 219 -9.64 3.74 -12.69
C THR A 219 -8.77 4.45 -13.73
N GLY A 220 -7.96 5.41 -13.34
CA GLY A 220 -6.96 6.07 -14.21
C GLY A 220 -5.80 5.14 -14.58
N MET A 221 -5.47 4.19 -13.72
CA MET A 221 -4.45 3.17 -13.95
C MET A 221 -4.96 1.95 -14.73
N GLY A 222 -6.21 1.97 -15.22
CA GLY A 222 -6.76 0.95 -16.12
C GLY A 222 -7.52 -0.19 -15.44
N PHE A 223 -7.87 -0.06 -14.16
CA PHE A 223 -8.83 -0.93 -13.50
C PHE A 223 -10.22 -0.33 -13.66
N GLN A 224 -11.05 -0.94 -14.50
CA GLN A 224 -12.35 -0.40 -14.93
C GLN A 224 -13.40 -0.35 -13.82
N HIS A 225 -13.18 -1.07 -12.73
CA HIS A 225 -13.97 -1.07 -11.51
C HIS A 225 -13.06 -0.97 -10.30
N PHE A 226 -13.40 -0.13 -9.35
CA PHE A 226 -12.72 0.01 -8.06
C PHE A 226 -13.74 0.02 -6.92
N TYR A 227 -13.50 -0.79 -5.89
CA TYR A 227 -14.20 -0.72 -4.62
C TYR A 227 -13.20 -0.91 -3.48
N GLY A 228 -12.92 0.12 -2.70
CA GLY A 228 -11.93 0.03 -1.66
C GLY A 228 -11.53 1.38 -1.05
N PHE A 229 -10.47 1.38 -0.28
CA PHE A 229 -9.98 2.56 0.42
C PHE A 229 -8.64 3.05 -0.13
N MET A 230 -8.37 4.37 0.04
CA MET A 230 -7.26 5.04 -0.65
C MET A 230 -5.96 5.04 0.14
N GLY A 231 -6.02 5.14 1.46
CA GLY A 231 -4.85 5.27 2.34
C GLY A 231 -4.14 3.96 2.66
N GLY A 232 -3.15 4.07 3.57
CA GLY A 232 -2.38 2.93 4.08
C GLY A 232 -3.16 1.99 4.99
N ASP A 233 -4.19 2.51 5.64
CA ASP A 233 -5.12 1.76 6.50
C ASP A 233 -6.55 2.29 6.35
N ALA A 234 -7.51 1.57 6.92
CA ALA A 234 -8.88 2.02 7.10
C ALA A 234 -9.55 1.29 8.27
N ASP A 235 -10.40 2.00 8.99
CA ASP A 235 -11.33 1.39 9.95
C ASP A 235 -12.25 0.42 9.20
N GLN A 236 -12.32 -0.85 9.63
CA GLN A 236 -13.13 -1.85 8.92
C GLN A 236 -14.62 -1.77 9.26
N TRP A 237 -15.01 -1.01 10.30
CA TRP A 237 -16.40 -0.77 10.71
C TRP A 237 -16.97 0.53 10.13
N THR A 238 -16.12 1.57 10.06
CA THR A 238 -16.53 2.92 9.66
C THR A 238 -15.43 3.62 8.83
N PRO A 239 -15.05 3.05 7.66
CA PRO A 239 -13.96 3.60 6.85
C PRO A 239 -14.29 4.99 6.31
N GLY A 240 -13.45 5.96 6.60
CA GLY A 240 -13.60 7.33 6.12
C GLY A 240 -13.13 7.55 4.69
N SER A 241 -12.28 6.66 4.15
CA SER A 241 -11.69 6.79 2.81
C SER A 241 -12.18 5.74 1.81
N LEU A 242 -13.44 5.26 1.97
CA LEU A 242 -14.02 4.24 1.09
C LEU A 242 -14.60 4.87 -0.19
N PHE A 243 -14.24 4.28 -1.32
CA PHE A 243 -14.67 4.73 -2.64
C PHE A 243 -15.22 3.59 -3.48
N ARG A 244 -16.19 3.93 -4.34
CA ARG A 244 -16.55 3.16 -5.53
C ARG A 244 -16.14 3.98 -6.75
N ASP A 245 -15.19 3.45 -7.51
CA ASP A 245 -14.52 4.15 -8.60
C ASP A 245 -13.87 5.46 -8.10
N THR A 246 -14.45 6.61 -8.40
CA THR A 246 -14.01 7.92 -7.91
C THR A 246 -15.01 8.59 -6.97
N THR A 247 -16.05 7.86 -6.55
CA THR A 247 -17.12 8.37 -5.69
C THR A 247 -16.94 7.89 -4.25
N HIS A 248 -16.81 8.81 -3.31
CA HIS A 248 -16.83 8.51 -1.87
C HIS A 248 -18.18 7.92 -1.46
N ILE A 249 -18.19 6.86 -0.66
CA ILE A 249 -19.38 6.16 -0.19
C ILE A 249 -19.28 5.79 1.28
N GLU A 250 -20.43 5.74 1.95
CA GLU A 250 -20.55 5.43 3.38
C GLU A 250 -21.64 4.37 3.64
N PRO A 251 -21.50 3.14 3.10
CA PRO A 251 -22.54 2.10 3.20
C PRO A 251 -22.73 1.56 4.62
N PHE A 252 -21.84 1.83 5.53
CA PHE A 252 -21.89 1.46 6.94
C PHE A 252 -22.90 2.28 7.75
N LEU A 253 -23.31 3.46 7.26
CA LEU A 253 -24.24 4.34 7.98
C LEU A 253 -25.57 3.63 8.24
N GLY A 254 -25.94 3.55 9.54
CA GLY A 254 -27.16 2.86 9.96
C GLY A 254 -27.07 1.33 10.03
N ASN A 255 -25.91 0.74 9.73
CA ASN A 255 -25.68 -0.71 9.82
C ASN A 255 -24.49 -1.03 10.75
N PRO A 256 -24.68 -1.21 12.04
CA PRO A 256 -23.59 -1.46 12.99
C PRO A 256 -22.94 -2.83 12.86
N GLN A 257 -23.46 -3.72 12.03
CA GLN A 257 -22.88 -5.05 11.73
C GLN A 257 -22.10 -5.07 10.42
N TRP A 258 -22.10 -3.96 9.68
CA TRP A 258 -21.34 -3.84 8.45
C TRP A 258 -19.84 -3.95 8.72
N ASN A 259 -19.12 -4.66 7.86
CA ASN A 259 -17.67 -4.76 7.94
C ASN A 259 -17.08 -4.74 6.53
N LEU A 260 -16.01 -4.00 6.34
CA LEU A 260 -15.39 -3.75 5.05
C LEU A 260 -14.86 -5.04 4.39
N ILE A 261 -14.31 -5.99 5.16
CA ILE A 261 -13.78 -7.26 4.62
C ILE A 261 -14.89 -8.06 3.91
N THR A 262 -16.08 -8.21 4.54
CA THR A 262 -17.23 -8.84 3.89
C THR A 262 -17.74 -8.02 2.71
N ALA A 263 -17.83 -6.70 2.85
CA ALA A 263 -18.34 -5.83 1.78
C ALA A 263 -17.48 -5.88 0.51
N MET A 264 -16.16 -5.99 0.64
CA MET A 264 -15.25 -6.17 -0.48
C MET A 264 -15.45 -7.52 -1.18
N ALA A 265 -15.67 -8.59 -0.43
CA ALA A 265 -15.98 -9.90 -1.01
C ALA A 265 -17.33 -9.89 -1.74
N ASP A 266 -18.36 -9.28 -1.17
CA ASP A 266 -19.68 -9.14 -1.78
C ASP A 266 -19.61 -8.33 -3.09
N ASP A 267 -18.84 -7.23 -3.12
CA ASP A 267 -18.64 -6.43 -4.33
C ASP A 267 -17.88 -7.21 -5.41
N ALA A 268 -16.83 -7.94 -5.04
CA ALA A 268 -16.07 -8.80 -5.95
C ALA A 268 -16.95 -9.87 -6.60
N ILE A 269 -17.74 -10.56 -5.79
CA ILE A 269 -18.66 -11.61 -6.25
C ILE A 269 -19.73 -11.03 -7.18
N THR A 270 -20.32 -9.90 -6.81
CA THR A 270 -21.30 -9.20 -7.61
C THR A 270 -20.73 -8.81 -8.96
N TRP A 271 -19.58 -8.14 -8.98
CA TRP A 271 -18.91 -7.71 -10.20
C TRP A 271 -18.56 -8.89 -11.14
N MET A 272 -18.02 -9.98 -10.59
CA MET A 272 -17.68 -11.16 -11.40
C MET A 272 -18.93 -11.81 -12.00
N ASN A 273 -20.03 -11.93 -11.25
CA ASN A 273 -21.30 -12.46 -11.73
C ASN A 273 -21.88 -11.60 -12.86
N GLU A 274 -21.89 -10.28 -12.70
CA GLU A 274 -22.36 -9.36 -13.73
C GLU A 274 -21.59 -9.49 -15.04
N ILE A 275 -20.25 -9.56 -14.99
CA ILE A 275 -19.40 -9.75 -16.17
C ILE A 275 -19.71 -11.11 -16.82
N ASN A 276 -19.84 -12.17 -16.03
CA ASN A 276 -20.15 -13.51 -16.53
C ASN A 276 -21.53 -13.58 -17.20
N ASP A 277 -22.53 -12.96 -16.61
CA ASP A 277 -23.90 -12.95 -17.16
C ASP A 277 -24.00 -12.14 -18.47
N ILE A 278 -23.27 -11.02 -18.55
CA ILE A 278 -23.24 -10.18 -19.76
C ILE A 278 -22.45 -10.87 -20.89
N ASN A 279 -21.29 -11.45 -20.57
CA ASN A 279 -20.45 -12.10 -21.56
C ASN A 279 -19.60 -13.21 -20.92
N PRO A 280 -20.10 -14.46 -20.88
CA PRO A 280 -19.40 -15.57 -20.24
C PRO A 280 -18.06 -15.94 -20.87
N ASN A 281 -17.76 -15.41 -22.07
CA ASN A 281 -16.50 -15.68 -22.76
C ASN A 281 -15.48 -14.54 -22.61
N LYS A 282 -15.82 -13.44 -21.96
CA LYS A 282 -14.90 -12.34 -21.69
C LYS A 282 -14.10 -12.63 -20.44
N PRO A 283 -12.77 -12.79 -20.51
CA PRO A 283 -11.97 -13.01 -19.32
C PRO A 283 -11.85 -11.74 -18.49
N PHE A 284 -11.54 -11.93 -17.21
CA PHE A 284 -11.39 -10.84 -16.26
C PHE A 284 -10.05 -10.93 -15.50
N LEU A 285 -9.58 -9.76 -15.04
CA LEU A 285 -8.60 -9.60 -13.98
C LEU A 285 -9.32 -9.06 -12.74
N LEU A 286 -9.33 -9.82 -11.66
CA LEU A 286 -9.69 -9.37 -10.33
C LEU A 286 -8.41 -9.23 -9.49
N TYR A 287 -7.99 -8.01 -9.18
CA TYR A 287 -6.96 -7.71 -8.19
C TYR A 287 -7.64 -7.48 -6.85
N TYR A 288 -7.64 -8.53 -6.01
CA TYR A 288 -8.36 -8.59 -4.74
C TYR A 288 -7.37 -8.45 -3.56
N VAL A 289 -7.38 -7.29 -2.92
CA VAL A 289 -6.41 -6.90 -1.90
C VAL A 289 -7.10 -6.30 -0.68
N PRO A 290 -7.77 -7.14 0.14
CA PRO A 290 -8.74 -6.68 1.15
C PRO A 290 -8.16 -5.83 2.28
N GLY A 291 -6.82 -5.71 2.40
CA GLY A 291 -6.18 -4.94 3.48
C GLY A 291 -6.09 -5.67 4.83
N GLY A 292 -6.77 -6.78 5.01
CA GLY A 292 -6.51 -7.68 6.17
C GLY A 292 -5.19 -8.44 5.95
N THR A 293 -4.27 -8.40 6.95
CA THR A 293 -4.50 -8.13 8.37
C THR A 293 -3.80 -6.86 8.88
N HIS A 294 -3.67 -5.84 8.07
CA HIS A 294 -3.14 -4.55 8.54
C HIS A 294 -3.98 -4.01 9.71
N SER A 295 -3.37 -3.32 10.65
CA SER A 295 -4.10 -2.57 11.68
C SER A 295 -5.03 -1.51 11.02
N PRO A 296 -6.19 -1.20 11.60
CA PRO A 296 -6.73 -1.77 12.84
C PRO A 296 -7.22 -3.21 12.67
N HIS A 297 -6.92 -4.06 13.64
CA HIS A 297 -7.36 -5.45 13.60
C HIS A 297 -8.84 -5.54 13.95
N HIS A 298 -9.71 -5.56 12.96
CA HIS A 298 -11.17 -5.47 13.10
C HIS A 298 -11.92 -6.69 12.54
N PRO A 299 -11.70 -7.89 13.08
CA PRO A 299 -12.55 -9.04 12.78
C PRO A 299 -13.94 -8.88 13.40
N THR A 300 -14.92 -9.66 12.90
CA THR A 300 -16.21 -9.68 13.57
C THR A 300 -16.14 -10.41 14.92
N PRO A 301 -17.02 -10.07 15.90
CA PRO A 301 -17.01 -10.70 17.23
C PRO A 301 -17.15 -12.23 17.18
N GLU A 302 -17.86 -12.76 16.19
CA GLU A 302 -18.00 -14.19 15.95
C GLU A 302 -16.65 -14.84 15.67
N TRP A 303 -15.84 -14.24 14.79
CA TRP A 303 -14.51 -14.73 14.46
C TRP A 303 -13.54 -14.63 15.62
N VAL A 304 -13.62 -13.52 16.42
CA VAL A 304 -12.83 -13.42 17.65
C VAL A 304 -13.13 -14.57 18.58
N LYS A 305 -14.44 -14.83 18.84
CA LYS A 305 -14.85 -15.94 19.69
C LYS A 305 -14.34 -17.28 19.16
N LYS A 306 -14.47 -17.55 17.85
CA LYS A 306 -14.04 -18.78 17.19
C LYS A 306 -12.56 -19.07 17.40
N ILE A 307 -11.71 -18.05 17.25
CA ILE A 307 -10.25 -18.21 17.40
C ILE A 307 -9.85 -18.29 18.89
N SER A 308 -10.41 -17.46 19.75
CA SER A 308 -10.16 -17.55 21.20
C SER A 308 -10.53 -18.93 21.77
N ASP A 309 -11.64 -19.53 21.33
CA ASP A 309 -12.05 -20.90 21.76
C ASP A 309 -11.05 -22.00 21.31
N MET A 310 -10.17 -21.69 20.35
CA MET A 310 -9.13 -22.64 19.90
C MET A 310 -7.87 -22.63 20.80
N HIS A 311 -7.71 -21.62 21.65
CA HIS A 311 -6.58 -21.50 22.58
C HIS A 311 -5.20 -21.56 21.89
N LEU A 312 -5.06 -20.94 20.73
CA LEU A 312 -3.87 -21.02 19.89
C LEU A 312 -2.65 -20.32 20.52
N PHE A 313 -2.89 -19.27 21.30
CA PHE A 313 -1.86 -18.33 21.77
C PHE A 313 -1.60 -18.41 23.28
N ASP A 314 -2.29 -19.28 24.04
CA ASP A 314 -2.22 -19.37 25.50
C ASP A 314 -0.81 -19.66 26.04
N LYS A 315 0.03 -20.33 25.24
CA LYS A 315 1.43 -20.66 25.61
C LYS A 315 2.42 -19.54 25.31
N GLY A 316 1.94 -18.44 24.72
CA GLY A 316 2.75 -17.28 24.38
C GLY A 316 3.63 -17.44 23.13
N TRP A 317 4.21 -16.33 22.72
CA TRP A 317 4.89 -16.19 21.43
C TRP A 317 6.12 -17.10 21.24
N ASN A 318 6.93 -17.37 22.29
CA ASN A 318 8.08 -18.29 22.14
C ASN A 318 7.63 -19.71 21.83
N ALA A 319 6.63 -20.24 22.55
CA ALA A 319 6.09 -21.58 22.33
C ALA A 319 5.36 -21.69 20.97
N VAL A 320 4.60 -20.65 20.59
CA VAL A 320 3.94 -20.58 19.28
C VAL A 320 5.00 -20.57 18.17
N ARG A 321 6.09 -19.82 18.32
CA ARG A 321 7.21 -19.77 17.38
C ARG A 321 7.86 -21.15 17.20
N ASP A 322 8.11 -21.88 18.28
CA ASP A 322 8.65 -23.24 18.23
C ASP A 322 7.68 -24.20 17.53
N GLN A 323 6.37 -24.07 17.81
CA GLN A 323 5.34 -24.88 17.15
C GLN A 323 5.28 -24.60 15.66
N ILE A 324 5.29 -23.33 15.23
CA ILE A 324 5.32 -22.94 13.82
C ILE A 324 6.54 -23.57 13.13
N PHE A 325 7.71 -23.44 13.71
CA PHE A 325 8.95 -23.99 13.15
C PHE A 325 8.88 -25.51 12.98
N ALA A 326 8.36 -26.21 13.98
CA ALA A 326 8.14 -27.66 13.89
C ALA A 326 7.15 -28.04 12.79
N ASN A 327 6.04 -27.29 12.69
CA ASN A 327 5.05 -27.48 11.63
C ASN A 327 5.65 -27.25 10.24
N GLN A 328 6.42 -26.18 10.05
CA GLN A 328 7.08 -25.84 8.79
C GLN A 328 7.98 -26.97 8.29
N LYS A 329 8.79 -27.57 9.20
CA LYS A 329 9.58 -28.78 8.88
C LYS A 329 8.71 -29.97 8.52
N LYS A 330 7.64 -30.20 9.29
CA LYS A 330 6.71 -31.33 9.08
C LYS A 330 6.06 -31.28 7.71
N ILE A 331 5.58 -30.11 7.28
CA ILE A 331 4.93 -29.94 5.97
C ILE A 331 5.91 -29.68 4.83
N GLY A 332 7.19 -29.52 5.14
CA GLY A 332 8.27 -29.42 4.17
C GLY A 332 8.37 -28.05 3.48
N VAL A 333 7.87 -26.96 4.06
CA VAL A 333 7.97 -25.60 3.49
C VAL A 333 9.27 -24.87 3.86
N ILE A 334 10.09 -25.48 4.72
CA ILE A 334 11.47 -25.10 4.98
C ILE A 334 12.37 -26.33 4.93
N PRO A 335 13.68 -26.22 4.65
CA PRO A 335 14.64 -27.33 4.69
C PRO A 335 14.66 -28.00 6.08
N GLN A 336 14.88 -29.33 6.11
CA GLN A 336 14.91 -30.09 7.36
C GLN A 336 16.05 -29.67 8.29
N ASP A 337 17.18 -29.19 7.73
CA ASP A 337 18.33 -28.69 8.41
C ASP A 337 18.27 -27.19 8.74
N ALA A 338 17.20 -26.50 8.33
CA ALA A 338 17.00 -25.10 8.68
C ALA A 338 17.05 -24.87 10.19
N LYS A 339 17.63 -23.76 10.60
CA LYS A 339 17.74 -23.37 12.00
C LYS A 339 16.74 -22.28 12.34
N LEU A 340 16.13 -22.38 13.51
CA LEU A 340 15.29 -21.30 14.02
C LEU A 340 16.21 -20.15 14.46
N THR A 341 15.98 -18.96 13.91
CA THR A 341 16.78 -17.75 14.27
C THR A 341 16.61 -17.42 15.76
N PRO A 342 17.61 -16.83 16.44
CA PRO A 342 17.51 -16.54 17.86
C PRO A 342 16.40 -15.51 18.15
N TRP A 343 15.83 -15.61 19.37
CA TRP A 343 14.96 -14.56 19.91
C TRP A 343 15.83 -13.32 20.22
N PRO A 344 15.38 -12.10 19.93
CA PRO A 344 16.17 -10.87 20.12
C PRO A 344 16.05 -10.37 21.57
N LYS A 345 16.68 -11.09 22.51
CA LYS A 345 16.58 -10.86 23.97
C LYS A 345 16.97 -9.45 24.41
N ASP A 346 17.81 -8.77 23.61
CA ASP A 346 18.27 -7.41 23.92
C ASP A 346 17.17 -6.33 23.73
N VAL A 347 16.14 -6.66 22.94
CA VAL A 347 15.07 -5.70 22.59
C VAL A 347 13.65 -6.21 22.87
N LEU A 348 13.45 -7.52 23.02
CA LEU A 348 12.14 -8.13 23.29
C LEU A 348 12.23 -9.12 24.47
N LYS A 349 11.30 -8.99 25.41
CA LYS A 349 11.12 -9.95 26.51
C LYS A 349 10.74 -11.34 25.98
N GLU A 350 11.26 -12.39 26.59
CA GLU A 350 10.72 -13.74 26.43
C GLU A 350 9.38 -13.84 27.19
N TRP A 351 8.49 -14.74 26.80
CA TRP A 351 7.14 -14.83 27.34
C TRP A 351 7.08 -15.01 28.86
N ASP A 352 7.99 -15.78 29.44
CA ASP A 352 8.09 -16.04 30.88
C ASP A 352 8.62 -14.85 31.70
N GLN A 353 9.13 -13.81 31.04
CA GLN A 353 9.55 -12.56 31.67
C GLN A 353 8.43 -11.53 31.76
N LEU A 354 7.26 -11.83 31.17
CA LEU A 354 6.10 -10.95 31.15
C LEU A 354 5.30 -11.06 32.45
N THR A 355 4.71 -9.94 32.85
CA THR A 355 3.75 -9.92 33.95
C THR A 355 2.45 -10.64 33.55
N PRO A 356 1.64 -11.10 34.51
CA PRO A 356 0.33 -11.69 34.24
C PRO A 356 -0.63 -10.77 33.46
N VAL A 357 -0.50 -9.45 33.64
CA VAL A 357 -1.30 -8.45 32.91
C VAL A 357 -0.86 -8.37 31.47
N GLU A 358 0.45 -8.30 31.20
CA GLU A 358 1.02 -8.34 29.85
C GLU A 358 0.60 -9.63 29.14
N GLN A 359 0.79 -10.80 29.76
CA GLN A 359 0.39 -12.09 29.17
C GLN A 359 -1.09 -12.15 28.80
N LYS A 360 -1.96 -11.69 29.71
CA LYS A 360 -3.41 -11.66 29.47
C LYS A 360 -3.77 -10.77 28.28
N LEU A 361 -3.21 -9.57 28.22
CA LEU A 361 -3.47 -8.63 27.15
C LEU A 361 -2.95 -9.16 25.81
N PHE A 362 -1.70 -9.64 25.79
CA PHE A 362 -1.05 -10.09 24.55
C PHE A 362 -1.69 -11.35 23.96
N ILE A 363 -2.27 -12.24 24.78
CA ILE A 363 -3.11 -13.32 24.26
C ILE A 363 -4.35 -12.74 23.55
N ARG A 364 -5.03 -11.76 24.15
CA ARG A 364 -6.19 -11.12 23.53
C ARG A 364 -5.85 -10.44 22.21
N GLU A 365 -4.74 -9.76 22.14
CA GLU A 365 -4.22 -9.12 20.90
C GLU A 365 -3.99 -10.15 19.79
N ALA A 366 -3.36 -11.28 20.13
CA ALA A 366 -3.11 -12.37 19.19
C ALA A 366 -4.40 -13.08 18.75
N ASP A 367 -5.35 -13.27 19.65
CA ASP A 367 -6.66 -13.84 19.33
C ASP A 367 -7.40 -12.97 18.31
N VAL A 368 -7.38 -11.65 18.50
CA VAL A 368 -8.03 -10.69 17.58
C VAL A 368 -7.33 -10.66 16.22
N TYR A 369 -5.99 -10.65 16.20
CA TYR A 369 -5.23 -10.74 14.94
C TYR A 369 -5.46 -12.06 14.22
N GLY A 370 -5.39 -13.18 14.95
CA GLY A 370 -5.65 -14.52 14.38
C GLY A 370 -7.07 -14.63 13.82
N ALA A 371 -8.04 -14.05 14.52
CA ALA A 371 -9.41 -13.95 14.05
C ALA A 371 -9.52 -13.11 12.76
N TYR A 372 -8.76 -12.03 12.66
CA TYR A 372 -8.78 -11.17 11.49
C TYR A 372 -8.17 -11.85 10.27
N LEU A 373 -7.07 -12.60 10.41
CA LEU A 373 -6.50 -13.41 9.34
C LEU A 373 -7.46 -14.52 8.89
N ALA A 374 -8.01 -15.28 9.84
CA ALA A 374 -8.93 -16.37 9.52
C ALA A 374 -10.24 -15.88 8.87
N TYR A 375 -10.74 -14.72 9.30
CA TYR A 375 -11.90 -14.08 8.69
C TYR A 375 -11.60 -13.58 7.27
N THR A 376 -10.47 -12.94 7.07
CA THR A 376 -10.03 -12.47 5.73
C THR A 376 -9.89 -13.65 4.77
N ASP A 377 -9.25 -14.76 5.21
CA ASP A 377 -9.12 -15.99 4.40
C ASP A 377 -10.50 -16.62 4.09
N HIS A 378 -11.45 -16.59 5.03
CA HIS A 378 -12.81 -17.04 4.80
C HIS A 378 -13.50 -16.24 3.68
N GLU A 379 -13.42 -14.91 3.71
CA GLU A 379 -14.02 -14.05 2.68
C GLU A 379 -13.33 -14.24 1.31
N ILE A 380 -12.02 -14.43 1.28
CA ILE A 380 -11.29 -14.85 0.09
C ILE A 380 -11.82 -16.20 -0.42
N GLY A 381 -12.11 -17.13 0.47
CA GLY A 381 -12.72 -18.43 0.14
C GLY A 381 -14.07 -18.29 -0.56
N ARG A 382 -14.90 -17.30 -0.16
CA ARG A 382 -16.17 -16.99 -0.84
C ARG A 382 -15.94 -16.49 -2.27
N VAL A 383 -14.96 -15.62 -2.48
CA VAL A 383 -14.59 -15.11 -3.81
C VAL A 383 -14.13 -16.25 -4.71
N ILE A 384 -13.28 -17.16 -4.21
CA ILE A 384 -12.83 -18.34 -4.95
C ILE A 384 -14.00 -19.28 -5.27
N GLN A 385 -14.93 -19.47 -4.32
CA GLN A 385 -16.12 -20.30 -4.52
C GLN A 385 -17.02 -19.73 -5.63
N ALA A 386 -17.18 -18.40 -5.70
CA ALA A 386 -17.93 -17.77 -6.78
C ALA A 386 -17.34 -18.07 -8.17
N VAL A 387 -16.01 -18.11 -8.31
CA VAL A 387 -15.35 -18.53 -9.57
C VAL A 387 -15.70 -19.97 -9.94
N GLU A 388 -15.75 -20.87 -8.96
CA GLU A 388 -16.16 -22.27 -9.17
C GLU A 388 -17.64 -22.37 -9.54
N ASP A 389 -18.51 -21.65 -8.82
CA ASP A 389 -19.97 -21.67 -9.06
C ASP A 389 -20.33 -21.14 -10.46
N MET A 390 -19.55 -20.19 -11.00
CA MET A 390 -19.65 -19.77 -12.40
C MET A 390 -19.14 -20.80 -13.41
N GLY A 391 -18.54 -21.93 -12.98
CA GLY A 391 -17.91 -22.92 -13.84
C GLY A 391 -16.65 -22.43 -14.55
N LYS A 392 -15.90 -21.46 -13.95
CA LYS A 392 -14.73 -20.83 -14.56
C LYS A 392 -13.40 -21.31 -13.97
N LEU A 393 -13.41 -22.11 -12.91
CA LEU A 393 -12.21 -22.49 -12.16
C LEU A 393 -11.14 -23.12 -13.06
N ASP A 394 -11.50 -23.98 -14.02
CA ASP A 394 -10.56 -24.67 -14.91
C ASP A 394 -9.78 -23.70 -15.83
N ASN A 395 -10.38 -22.55 -16.18
CA ASN A 395 -9.72 -21.51 -16.97
C ASN A 395 -9.43 -20.25 -16.15
N THR A 396 -9.12 -20.40 -14.88
CA THR A 396 -8.75 -19.30 -14.00
C THR A 396 -7.43 -19.59 -13.30
N ILE A 397 -6.45 -18.70 -13.47
CA ILE A 397 -5.25 -18.71 -12.64
C ILE A 397 -5.53 -17.91 -11.37
N ILE A 398 -5.35 -18.55 -10.23
CA ILE A 398 -5.51 -17.92 -8.91
C ILE A 398 -4.13 -17.87 -8.26
N ILE A 399 -3.70 -16.65 -7.91
CA ILE A 399 -2.45 -16.38 -7.20
C ILE A 399 -2.83 -15.78 -5.85
N TYR A 400 -2.44 -16.43 -4.76
CA TYR A 400 -2.67 -15.97 -3.40
C TYR A 400 -1.34 -15.74 -2.69
N ILE A 401 -0.99 -14.47 -2.44
CA ILE A 401 0.20 -14.02 -1.74
C ILE A 401 -0.22 -13.68 -0.31
N SER A 402 0.45 -14.32 0.66
CA SER A 402 0.20 -14.10 2.08
C SER A 402 1.10 -12.97 2.58
N GLY A 403 0.59 -11.74 2.54
CA GLY A 403 1.29 -10.53 2.96
C GLY A 403 2.01 -9.79 1.82
N ASP A 404 1.93 -8.47 1.85
CA ASP A 404 2.70 -7.58 0.97
C ASP A 404 4.05 -7.19 1.59
N ASN A 405 4.25 -7.47 2.86
CA ASN A 405 5.50 -7.41 3.64
C ASN A 405 5.37 -8.35 4.84
N GLY A 406 6.41 -8.47 5.65
CA GLY A 406 6.37 -9.24 6.90
C GLY A 406 5.35 -8.69 7.90
N SER A 407 5.14 -9.42 8.98
CA SER A 407 4.28 -9.02 10.11
C SER A 407 4.66 -7.65 10.64
N SER A 408 3.67 -6.83 10.99
CA SER A 408 3.90 -5.47 11.47
C SER A 408 4.37 -5.44 12.92
N ALA A 409 5.39 -4.62 13.16
CA ALA A 409 5.89 -4.33 14.52
C ALA A 409 5.43 -2.94 15.02
N GLU A 410 4.48 -2.31 14.34
CA GLU A 410 4.07 -0.92 14.56
C GLU A 410 3.21 -0.73 15.82
N GLY A 411 2.71 -1.83 16.40
CA GLY A 411 2.01 -1.82 17.70
C GLY A 411 2.92 -1.61 18.91
N SER A 412 4.24 -1.43 18.74
CA SER A 412 5.20 -1.28 19.84
C SER A 412 5.35 -2.56 20.69
N VAL A 413 6.09 -2.48 21.79
CA VAL A 413 6.39 -3.64 22.65
C VAL A 413 5.20 -4.15 23.47
N THR A 414 4.17 -3.35 23.63
CA THR A 414 3.00 -3.63 24.48
C THR A 414 1.68 -3.75 23.72
N GLY A 415 1.71 -3.66 22.38
CA GLY A 415 0.48 -3.45 21.63
C GLY A 415 -0.16 -2.08 21.95
N THR A 416 -1.26 -1.79 21.30
CA THR A 416 -1.97 -0.53 21.53
C THR A 416 -3.45 -0.67 21.14
N PHE A 417 -4.34 -0.03 21.91
CA PHE A 417 -5.76 0.08 21.56
C PHE A 417 -6.00 1.06 20.39
N ASN A 418 -5.01 1.91 20.08
CA ASN A 418 -5.04 2.90 19.01
C ASN A 418 -3.63 3.05 18.43
N GLU A 419 -3.38 2.57 17.22
CA GLU A 419 -2.05 2.56 16.60
C GLU A 419 -1.49 3.96 16.30
N ILE A 420 -2.34 4.99 16.26
CA ILE A 420 -1.87 6.37 16.10
C ILE A 420 -1.09 6.85 17.33
N VAL A 421 -1.27 6.20 18.49
CA VAL A 421 -0.57 6.52 19.73
C VAL A 421 0.95 6.31 19.61
N PRO A 422 1.47 5.10 19.26
CA PRO A 422 2.91 4.89 19.10
C PRO A 422 3.51 5.68 17.93
N PHE A 423 2.80 5.90 16.83
CA PHE A 423 3.27 6.75 15.73
C PHE A 423 3.52 8.21 16.16
N ASN A 424 2.93 8.65 17.25
CA ASN A 424 3.15 9.95 17.84
C ASN A 424 4.09 9.92 19.06
N GLY A 425 4.87 8.85 19.23
CA GLY A 425 5.90 8.72 20.26
C GLY A 425 5.34 8.53 21.68
N VAL A 426 4.12 8.03 21.80
CA VAL A 426 3.51 7.70 23.10
C VAL A 426 3.50 6.18 23.24
N GLU A 427 4.14 5.67 24.28
CA GLU A 427 4.09 4.24 24.65
C GLU A 427 3.16 4.07 25.83
N LEU A 428 2.19 3.16 25.69
CA LEU A 428 1.27 2.79 26.76
C LEU A 428 1.76 1.49 27.42
N THR A 429 1.63 1.38 28.73
CA THR A 429 1.84 0.09 29.42
C THR A 429 0.64 -0.83 29.19
N ALA A 430 0.83 -2.13 29.48
CA ALA A 430 -0.28 -3.09 29.39
C ALA A 430 -1.45 -2.68 30.31
N GLU A 431 -1.17 -2.17 31.52
CA GLU A 431 -2.19 -1.69 32.45
C GLU A 431 -2.99 -0.50 31.90
N GLN A 432 -2.33 0.39 31.13
CA GLN A 432 -2.98 1.53 30.47
C GLN A 432 -3.85 1.10 29.27
N ASN A 433 -3.52 -0.01 28.62
CA ASN A 433 -4.32 -0.61 27.54
C ASN A 433 -5.51 -1.45 28.07
N MET A 434 -5.44 -2.00 29.29
CA MET A 434 -6.47 -2.89 29.86
C MET A 434 -7.89 -2.33 29.89
N PRO A 435 -8.16 -1.02 30.02
CA PRO A 435 -9.53 -0.48 29.91
C PRO A 435 -10.23 -0.83 28.59
N TRP A 436 -9.51 -1.07 27.49
CA TRP A 436 -10.05 -1.44 26.18
C TRP A 436 -10.04 -2.95 25.91
N TYR A 437 -9.64 -3.80 26.87
CA TYR A 437 -9.49 -5.25 26.69
C TYR A 437 -10.71 -5.92 26.06
N ASP A 438 -11.91 -5.65 26.57
CA ASP A 438 -13.15 -6.22 26.06
C ASP A 438 -13.59 -5.61 24.71
N ALA A 439 -13.18 -4.38 24.44
CA ALA A 439 -13.47 -3.65 23.21
C ALA A 439 -12.45 -3.93 22.08
N TRP A 440 -11.37 -4.67 22.38
CA TRP A 440 -10.31 -4.92 21.41
C TRP A 440 -10.83 -5.59 20.15
N GLY A 441 -10.64 -4.94 18.99
CA GLY A 441 -11.15 -5.39 17.68
C GLY A 441 -12.55 -4.90 17.32
N THR A 442 -13.21 -4.12 18.18
CA THR A 442 -14.49 -3.45 17.89
C THR A 442 -14.26 -2.03 17.35
N SER A 443 -15.31 -1.38 16.87
CA SER A 443 -15.28 0.03 16.45
C SER A 443 -14.93 1.06 17.54
N GLN A 444 -14.70 0.61 18.78
CA GLN A 444 -14.26 1.45 19.88
C GLN A 444 -12.73 1.49 20.03
N THR A 445 -12.00 0.68 19.26
CA THR A 445 -10.53 0.62 19.26
C THR A 445 -10.01 0.69 17.83
N TYR A 446 -8.76 1.06 17.68
CA TYR A 446 -8.00 1.04 16.42
C TYR A 446 -6.71 0.24 16.68
N PRO A 447 -6.83 -1.10 16.93
CA PRO A 447 -5.85 -1.82 17.70
C PRO A 447 -4.75 -2.44 16.87
N HIS A 448 -3.58 -2.55 17.50
CA HIS A 448 -2.44 -3.31 16.99
C HIS A 448 -1.85 -4.21 18.09
N TYR A 449 -1.30 -5.36 17.74
CA TYR A 449 -0.69 -6.30 18.70
C TYR A 449 0.74 -5.91 19.10
N ALA A 450 1.22 -6.51 20.20
CA ALA A 450 2.61 -6.37 20.68
C ALA A 450 3.60 -7.04 19.72
N VAL A 451 4.76 -6.39 19.48
CA VAL A 451 5.79 -6.80 18.51
C VAL A 451 6.32 -8.24 18.69
N GLY A 452 6.22 -8.80 19.91
CA GLY A 452 6.58 -10.22 20.13
C GLY A 452 5.79 -11.18 19.25
N TRP A 453 4.53 -10.85 18.93
CA TRP A 453 3.73 -11.61 17.97
C TRP A 453 4.19 -11.42 16.54
N ALA A 454 4.57 -10.22 16.13
CA ALA A 454 5.16 -10.01 14.80
C ALA A 454 6.38 -10.92 14.58
N TRP A 455 7.29 -10.95 15.57
CA TRP A 455 8.46 -11.82 15.51
C TRP A 455 8.11 -13.31 15.45
N ALA A 456 7.06 -13.73 16.14
CA ALA A 456 6.58 -15.11 16.09
C ALA A 456 5.95 -15.46 14.74
N PHE A 457 5.18 -14.57 14.16
CA PHE A 457 4.49 -14.78 12.88
C PHE A 457 5.43 -14.71 11.67
N ASP A 458 6.62 -14.12 11.79
CA ASP A 458 7.66 -14.14 10.76
C ASP A 458 8.59 -15.37 10.85
N THR A 459 8.26 -16.35 11.72
CA THR A 459 9.04 -17.60 11.87
C THR A 459 9.24 -18.28 10.50
N PRO A 460 10.48 -18.76 10.19
CA PRO A 460 11.65 -18.94 11.08
C PRO A 460 12.65 -17.78 11.03
N TYR A 461 12.30 -16.71 10.39
CA TYR A 461 13.19 -15.60 10.06
C TYR A 461 13.32 -14.62 11.22
N LYS A 462 14.22 -13.65 11.08
CA LYS A 462 14.41 -12.54 11.99
C LYS A 462 13.97 -11.24 11.34
N TRP A 463 13.60 -10.26 12.18
CA TRP A 463 13.03 -8.99 11.82
C TRP A 463 11.60 -9.11 11.25
N THR A 464 11.05 -7.98 10.82
CA THR A 464 9.62 -7.78 10.54
C THR A 464 9.45 -6.75 9.42
N LYS A 465 8.24 -6.34 9.10
CA LYS A 465 7.89 -5.17 8.27
C LYS A 465 8.88 -4.02 8.49
N GLN A 466 9.14 -3.21 7.49
CA GLN A 466 10.13 -2.11 7.38
C GLN A 466 11.59 -2.55 7.21
N ILE A 467 11.96 -3.79 7.49
CA ILE A 467 13.34 -4.25 7.40
C ILE A 467 13.58 -5.06 6.12
N PRO A 468 14.15 -4.44 5.06
CA PRO A 468 14.27 -5.07 3.74
C PRO A 468 15.42 -6.07 3.64
N SER A 469 16.42 -5.97 4.52
CA SER A 469 17.64 -6.78 4.49
C SER A 469 17.50 -8.18 5.09
N PHE A 470 16.39 -8.44 5.81
CA PHE A 470 16.12 -9.72 6.43
C PHE A 470 14.77 -10.28 6.00
N PHE A 471 14.71 -11.60 5.96
CA PHE A 471 13.57 -12.32 5.39
C PHE A 471 12.27 -12.18 6.19
N GLY A 472 12.31 -11.86 7.48
CA GLY A 472 11.10 -11.50 8.22
C GLY A 472 10.38 -10.27 7.64
N GLY A 473 11.12 -9.35 6.99
CA GLY A 473 10.50 -8.19 6.32
C GLY A 473 10.03 -8.46 4.90
N THR A 474 10.62 -9.43 4.18
CA THR A 474 10.48 -9.53 2.71
C THR A 474 10.02 -10.88 2.19
N LYS A 475 10.14 -11.97 2.96
CA LYS A 475 9.80 -13.30 2.46
C LYS A 475 8.34 -13.63 2.75
N GLN A 476 7.59 -13.92 1.69
CA GLN A 476 6.17 -14.20 1.75
C GLN A 476 5.85 -15.64 1.32
N GLY A 477 4.77 -16.18 1.85
CA GLY A 477 4.17 -17.39 1.34
C GLY A 477 3.29 -17.09 0.13
N MET A 478 3.44 -17.85 -0.96
CA MET A 478 2.56 -17.71 -2.12
C MET A 478 2.03 -19.07 -2.56
N ALA A 479 0.75 -19.13 -2.89
CA ALA A 479 0.12 -20.29 -3.50
C ALA A 479 -0.45 -19.91 -4.88
N ILE A 480 -0.25 -20.78 -5.88
CA ILE A 480 -0.81 -20.58 -7.23
C ILE A 480 -1.54 -21.84 -7.64
N SER A 481 -2.77 -21.70 -8.14
CA SER A 481 -3.49 -22.80 -8.80
C SER A 481 -3.94 -22.40 -10.19
N TRP A 482 -3.85 -23.31 -11.13
CA TRP A 482 -4.40 -23.23 -12.47
C TRP A 482 -4.67 -24.65 -12.99
N PRO A 483 -5.90 -25.15 -12.78
CA PRO A 483 -6.26 -26.52 -13.15
C PRO A 483 -5.97 -26.84 -14.61
N GLY A 484 -5.42 -28.02 -14.88
CA GLY A 484 -5.06 -28.45 -16.24
C GLY A 484 -3.76 -27.86 -16.82
N HIS A 485 -3.19 -26.83 -16.19
CA HIS A 485 -1.95 -26.17 -16.62
C HIS A 485 -0.78 -26.38 -15.63
N ILE A 486 -1.08 -26.55 -14.35
CA ILE A 486 -0.11 -26.97 -13.34
C ILE A 486 -0.15 -28.49 -13.22
N ASN A 487 0.96 -29.17 -13.52
CA ASN A 487 1.02 -30.64 -13.56
C ASN A 487 1.66 -31.29 -12.31
N ASP A 488 1.77 -30.53 -11.20
CA ASP A 488 2.34 -30.97 -9.92
C ASP A 488 1.49 -30.47 -8.72
N PRO A 489 0.19 -30.83 -8.64
CA PRO A 489 -0.66 -30.34 -7.55
C PRO A 489 -0.11 -30.71 -6.18
N GLY A 490 -0.09 -29.73 -5.26
CA GLY A 490 0.51 -29.84 -3.92
C GLY A 490 2.02 -29.68 -3.90
N GLY A 491 2.67 -29.47 -5.05
CA GLY A 491 4.10 -29.30 -5.18
C GLY A 491 4.65 -28.06 -4.48
N ILE A 492 5.93 -28.10 -4.11
CA ILE A 492 6.64 -26.97 -3.49
C ILE A 492 7.69 -26.46 -4.48
N ARG A 493 7.86 -25.13 -4.51
CA ARG A 493 8.86 -24.43 -5.32
C ARG A 493 9.81 -23.62 -4.43
N TRP A 494 11.10 -23.80 -4.68
CA TRP A 494 12.20 -23.26 -3.88
C TRP A 494 12.97 -22.16 -4.61
N GLN A 495 12.65 -21.92 -5.88
CA GLN A 495 13.28 -20.90 -6.69
C GLN A 495 13.04 -19.51 -6.10
N PHE A 496 14.07 -18.68 -6.11
CA PHE A 496 13.92 -17.27 -5.74
C PHE A 496 13.04 -16.56 -6.75
N HIS A 497 12.00 -15.91 -6.28
CA HIS A 497 11.14 -15.03 -7.06
C HIS A 497 10.75 -13.80 -6.24
N HIS A 498 10.36 -12.74 -6.94
CA HIS A 498 9.98 -11.46 -6.33
C HIS A 498 8.62 -10.99 -6.89
N VAL A 499 7.94 -10.08 -6.20
CA VAL A 499 6.62 -9.56 -6.63
C VAL A 499 6.64 -8.95 -8.03
N ILE A 500 7.79 -8.44 -8.51
CA ILE A 500 7.91 -7.94 -9.89
C ILE A 500 7.77 -9.04 -10.97
N ASP A 501 7.89 -10.30 -10.59
CA ASP A 501 7.79 -11.46 -11.49
C ASP A 501 6.33 -11.81 -11.82
N ILE A 502 5.35 -11.25 -11.11
CA ILE A 502 3.93 -11.52 -11.33
C ILE A 502 3.47 -10.97 -12.68
N VAL A 503 3.79 -9.73 -13.03
CA VAL A 503 3.35 -9.15 -14.32
C VAL A 503 3.88 -9.92 -15.53
N PRO A 504 5.19 -10.21 -15.67
CA PRO A 504 5.67 -10.99 -16.81
C PRO A 504 5.08 -12.39 -16.84
N THR A 505 4.78 -13.00 -15.69
CA THR A 505 4.06 -14.29 -15.63
C THR A 505 2.65 -14.18 -16.19
N LEU A 506 1.89 -13.16 -15.77
CA LEU A 506 0.53 -12.94 -16.28
C LEU A 506 0.52 -12.65 -17.79
N LEU A 507 1.50 -11.92 -18.28
CA LEU A 507 1.64 -11.66 -19.72
C LEU A 507 1.95 -12.96 -20.50
N GLU A 508 2.83 -13.82 -19.98
CA GLU A 508 3.13 -15.10 -20.59
C GLU A 508 1.91 -16.02 -20.65
N VAL A 509 1.19 -16.21 -19.54
CA VAL A 509 0.04 -17.12 -19.48
C VAL A 509 -1.17 -16.62 -20.26
N THR A 510 -1.30 -15.33 -20.49
CA THR A 510 -2.36 -14.73 -21.31
C THR A 510 -1.99 -14.66 -22.79
N GLY A 511 -0.72 -14.87 -23.13
CA GLY A 511 -0.20 -14.69 -24.48
C GLY A 511 -0.21 -13.23 -24.97
N ILE A 512 -0.28 -12.26 -24.04
CA ILE A 512 -0.25 -10.82 -24.33
C ILE A 512 1.20 -10.34 -24.17
N PRO A 513 1.77 -9.69 -25.20
CA PRO A 513 3.15 -9.19 -25.11
C PRO A 513 3.25 -7.98 -24.18
N ALA A 514 4.43 -7.77 -23.59
CA ALA A 514 4.74 -6.53 -22.91
C ALA A 514 4.63 -5.34 -23.87
N PRO A 515 3.94 -4.24 -23.51
CA PRO A 515 3.79 -3.09 -24.40
C PRO A 515 5.12 -2.36 -24.58
N VAL A 516 5.37 -1.91 -25.81
CA VAL A 516 6.48 -1.01 -26.18
C VAL A 516 6.07 0.45 -26.04
N MET A 517 4.76 0.72 -26.28
CA MET A 517 4.20 2.07 -26.24
C MET A 517 2.76 2.02 -25.73
N VAL A 518 2.43 2.93 -24.82
CA VAL A 518 1.07 3.14 -24.30
C VAL A 518 0.75 4.64 -24.40
N ASP A 519 -0.39 5.00 -24.98
CA ASP A 519 -0.82 6.39 -25.21
C ASP A 519 0.25 7.26 -25.91
N GLY A 520 1.06 6.67 -26.78
CA GLY A 520 2.17 7.35 -27.46
C GLY A 520 3.43 7.54 -26.61
N ILE A 521 3.46 7.00 -25.40
CA ILE A 521 4.61 7.06 -24.48
C ILE A 521 5.36 5.72 -24.50
N GLY A 522 6.67 5.77 -24.80
CA GLY A 522 7.54 4.60 -24.73
C GLY A 522 7.59 4.02 -23.33
N GLN A 523 7.45 2.69 -23.20
CA GLN A 523 7.41 2.02 -21.91
C GLN A 523 8.80 1.64 -21.42
N LYS A 524 9.08 1.87 -20.13
CA LYS A 524 10.21 1.26 -19.43
C LYS A 524 10.11 -0.27 -19.53
N PRO A 525 11.21 -1.00 -19.66
CA PRO A 525 11.18 -2.47 -19.61
C PRO A 525 10.50 -2.98 -18.34
N ILE A 526 9.82 -4.11 -18.44
CA ILE A 526 9.44 -4.90 -17.26
C ILE A 526 10.73 -5.48 -16.69
N GLU A 527 10.91 -5.40 -15.36
CA GLU A 527 12.17 -5.73 -14.70
C GLU A 527 12.14 -7.12 -14.06
N GLY A 528 10.96 -7.69 -13.85
CA GLY A 528 10.76 -9.05 -13.39
C GLY A 528 10.93 -10.09 -14.50
N VAL A 529 10.96 -11.36 -14.09
CA VAL A 529 11.05 -12.55 -14.94
C VAL A 529 9.85 -13.46 -14.70
N SER A 530 9.36 -14.14 -15.75
CA SER A 530 8.23 -15.04 -15.60
C SER A 530 8.59 -16.27 -14.74
N LEU A 531 7.69 -16.65 -13.84
CA LEU A 531 7.78 -17.88 -13.04
C LEU A 531 6.94 -19.04 -13.63
N ALA A 532 6.29 -18.85 -14.80
CA ALA A 532 5.43 -19.85 -15.42
C ALA A 532 6.14 -21.17 -15.76
N TYR A 533 7.47 -21.13 -15.98
CA TYR A 533 8.26 -22.35 -16.18
C TYR A 533 8.16 -23.35 -15.02
N THR A 534 7.87 -22.85 -13.80
CA THR A 534 7.75 -23.67 -12.58
C THR A 534 6.46 -24.46 -12.50
N PHE A 535 5.48 -24.18 -13.40
CA PHE A 535 4.20 -24.93 -13.44
C PHE A 535 4.39 -26.37 -13.92
N ASP A 536 5.47 -26.63 -14.67
CA ASP A 536 5.85 -27.98 -15.04
C ASP A 536 6.66 -28.65 -13.90
N LYS A 537 6.24 -29.84 -13.49
CA LYS A 537 6.94 -30.69 -12.51
C LYS A 537 8.39 -30.96 -12.91
N ALA A 538 8.67 -31.07 -14.20
CA ALA A 538 10.04 -31.28 -14.71
C ALA A 538 10.99 -30.15 -14.28
N ASN A 539 10.48 -28.97 -14.05
CA ASN A 539 11.21 -27.78 -13.62
C ASN A 539 11.15 -27.52 -12.10
N ALA A 540 10.66 -28.46 -11.30
CA ALA A 540 10.55 -28.28 -9.84
C ALA A 540 11.87 -27.88 -9.17
N ASN A 541 13.02 -28.33 -9.73
CA ASN A 541 14.36 -28.03 -9.25
C ASN A 541 15.19 -27.22 -10.26
N ALA A 542 14.57 -26.63 -11.29
CA ALA A 542 15.28 -25.77 -12.22
C ALA A 542 15.83 -24.53 -11.49
N PRO A 543 16.98 -23.98 -11.90
CA PRO A 543 17.48 -22.73 -11.33
C PRO A 543 16.50 -21.59 -11.60
N SER A 544 16.45 -20.62 -10.69
CA SER A 544 15.69 -19.40 -10.93
C SER A 544 16.37 -18.56 -12.02
N PRO A 545 15.62 -17.97 -12.96
CA PRO A 545 16.11 -16.94 -13.85
C PRO A 545 16.22 -15.56 -13.18
N HIS A 546 15.75 -15.40 -11.95
CA HIS A 546 15.88 -14.18 -11.15
C HIS A 546 17.19 -14.21 -10.37
N HIS A 547 18.26 -13.71 -10.99
CA HIS A 547 19.62 -13.82 -10.46
C HIS A 547 19.97 -12.77 -9.41
N THR A 548 19.42 -11.56 -9.51
CA THR A 548 19.79 -10.43 -8.65
C THR A 548 18.57 -9.61 -8.27
N GLN A 549 18.41 -9.35 -6.96
CA GLN A 549 17.38 -8.45 -6.43
C GLN A 549 17.97 -7.59 -5.32
N TYR A 550 17.91 -6.27 -5.46
CA TYR A 550 18.19 -5.37 -4.37
C TYR A 550 16.97 -5.21 -3.46
N PHE A 551 17.23 -4.84 -2.23
CA PHE A 551 16.23 -4.47 -1.23
C PHE A 551 16.69 -3.18 -0.56
N GLU A 552 15.81 -2.19 -0.47
CA GLU A 552 16.05 -0.96 0.26
C GLU A 552 14.73 -0.44 0.85
N MET A 553 14.78 0.05 2.09
CA MET A 553 13.72 0.77 2.74
C MET A 553 14.26 1.61 3.89
N LEU A 554 13.94 2.91 3.91
CA LEU A 554 14.37 3.83 4.97
C LEU A 554 15.87 3.76 5.26
N GLY A 555 16.69 3.66 4.20
CA GLY A 555 18.15 3.59 4.26
C GLY A 555 18.71 2.21 4.59
N VAL A 556 17.89 1.24 5.03
CA VAL A 556 18.35 -0.13 5.28
C VAL A 556 18.47 -0.88 3.96
N GLN A 557 19.59 -1.58 3.75
CA GLN A 557 20.04 -2.06 2.45
C GLN A 557 20.23 -3.57 2.44
N GLY A 558 19.90 -4.23 1.33
CA GLY A 558 20.16 -5.64 1.11
C GLY A 558 20.31 -5.97 -0.37
N LEU A 559 21.01 -7.09 -0.67
CA LEU A 559 21.13 -7.61 -2.02
C LEU A 559 21.14 -9.14 -2.02
N TYR A 560 20.21 -9.72 -2.75
CA TYR A 560 20.28 -11.12 -3.18
C TYR A 560 21.05 -11.24 -4.49
N SER A 561 21.95 -12.19 -4.62
CA SER A 561 22.57 -12.56 -5.89
C SER A 561 22.97 -14.04 -5.88
N ASP A 562 22.35 -14.83 -6.77
CA ASP A 562 22.65 -16.25 -7.02
C ASP A 562 22.87 -17.08 -5.74
N GLY A 563 21.91 -17.00 -4.80
CA GLY A 563 21.93 -17.77 -3.55
C GLY A 563 22.75 -17.16 -2.42
N TRP A 564 23.34 -15.98 -2.62
CA TRP A 564 23.92 -15.18 -1.55
C TRP A 564 23.01 -14.01 -1.18
N ILE A 565 23.00 -13.62 0.08
CA ILE A 565 22.37 -12.39 0.52
C ILE A 565 23.31 -11.57 1.40
N LEU A 566 23.46 -10.30 1.03
CA LEU A 566 24.14 -9.27 1.82
C LEU A 566 23.07 -8.45 2.54
N SER A 567 23.16 -8.33 3.86
CA SER A 567 22.13 -7.74 4.72
C SER A 567 22.72 -6.65 5.61
N ALA A 568 22.26 -5.41 5.45
CA ALA A 568 22.55 -4.35 6.41
C ALA A 568 21.83 -4.63 7.73
N VAL A 569 22.54 -4.57 8.83
CA VAL A 569 21.95 -4.72 10.18
C VAL A 569 21.25 -3.42 10.53
N PRO A 570 19.95 -3.44 10.85
CA PRO A 570 19.21 -2.23 11.23
C PRO A 570 19.84 -1.53 12.44
N ILE A 571 19.98 -0.24 12.39
CA ILE A 571 20.52 0.57 13.50
C ILE A 571 19.46 0.96 14.52
N ARG A 572 18.19 0.78 14.19
CA ARG A 572 17.04 0.94 15.07
C ARG A 572 16.00 -0.14 14.81
N ALA A 573 15.21 -0.44 15.79
CA ALA A 573 14.07 -1.33 15.61
C ALA A 573 12.87 -0.59 14.96
N PRO A 574 12.00 -1.27 14.17
CA PRO A 574 10.85 -0.65 13.52
C PRO A 574 9.90 0.09 14.45
N TRP A 575 9.76 -0.39 15.69
CA TRP A 575 8.90 0.22 16.72
C TRP A 575 9.53 1.38 17.48
N GLN A 576 10.76 1.79 17.13
CA GLN A 576 11.43 2.93 17.73
C GLN A 576 11.24 4.17 16.86
N LEU A 577 10.67 5.23 17.45
CA LEU A 577 10.54 6.50 16.75
C LEU A 577 11.92 7.06 16.39
N ASP A 578 12.12 7.39 15.13
CA ASP A 578 13.35 8.00 14.64
C ASP A 578 13.40 9.47 15.01
N THR A 579 14.35 9.83 15.86
CA THR A 579 14.62 11.22 16.28
C THR A 579 16.01 11.70 15.92
N LYS A 580 16.84 10.84 15.29
CA LYS A 580 18.22 11.17 14.89
C LYS A 580 18.44 10.82 13.42
N ALA A 581 18.94 11.78 12.66
CA ALA A 581 19.38 11.51 11.29
C ALA A 581 20.58 10.56 11.25
N VAL A 582 20.60 9.71 10.25
CA VAL A 582 21.79 8.94 9.86
C VAL A 582 22.55 9.78 8.84
N GLU A 583 23.69 10.36 9.23
CA GLU A 583 24.43 11.33 8.42
C GLU A 583 24.91 10.75 7.07
N ASP A 584 25.26 9.48 7.03
CA ASP A 584 25.70 8.80 5.81
C ASP A 584 25.13 7.37 5.74
N PRO A 585 23.90 7.21 5.23
CA PRO A 585 23.28 5.90 5.11
C PRO A 585 24.10 4.89 4.28
N ALA A 586 24.93 5.35 3.34
CA ALA A 586 25.75 4.48 2.50
C ALA A 586 26.86 3.75 3.30
N SER A 587 27.34 4.34 4.38
CA SER A 587 28.44 3.79 5.21
C SER A 587 28.05 3.45 6.64
N ALA A 588 26.88 3.88 7.11
CA ALA A 588 26.47 3.74 8.52
C ALA A 588 26.19 2.30 8.95
N PHE A 589 25.86 1.41 8.03
CA PHE A 589 25.41 0.06 8.35
C PHE A 589 26.55 -0.95 8.40
N LYS A 590 26.53 -1.83 9.41
CA LYS A 590 27.28 -3.08 9.39
C LYS A 590 26.55 -4.07 8.48
N PHE A 591 27.31 -4.82 7.67
CA PHE A 591 26.76 -5.86 6.81
C PHE A 591 27.02 -7.25 7.36
N GLU A 592 26.02 -8.12 7.28
CA GLU A 592 26.09 -9.55 7.45
C GLU A 592 25.96 -10.24 6.08
N LEU A 593 26.55 -11.43 5.92
CA LEU A 593 26.56 -12.22 4.68
C LEU A 593 26.06 -13.62 4.93
N TYR A 594 25.18 -14.14 4.05
CA TYR A 594 24.63 -15.48 4.17
C TYR A 594 24.65 -16.21 2.82
N GLU A 595 25.02 -17.51 2.86
CA GLU A 595 24.93 -18.43 1.72
C GLU A 595 23.69 -19.30 1.87
N LEU A 596 22.60 -18.97 1.13
CA LEU A 596 21.28 -19.54 1.34
C LEU A 596 21.18 -21.05 1.08
N SER A 597 22.08 -21.61 0.29
CA SER A 597 22.18 -23.06 0.09
C SER A 597 22.61 -23.83 1.34
N LYS A 598 23.24 -23.13 2.31
CA LYS A 598 23.73 -23.67 3.58
C LYS A 598 23.00 -23.07 4.78
N ASP A 599 22.36 -21.93 4.62
CA ASP A 599 21.69 -21.17 5.67
C ASP A 599 20.42 -20.49 5.16
N TRP A 600 19.33 -21.24 5.14
CA TRP A 600 18.03 -20.81 4.62
C TRP A 600 17.43 -19.62 5.38
N THR A 601 17.81 -19.42 6.64
CA THR A 601 17.12 -18.50 7.57
C THR A 601 17.92 -17.28 7.96
N GLN A 602 19.10 -17.07 7.36
CA GLN A 602 20.02 -16.01 7.76
C GLN A 602 20.46 -16.14 9.24
N TYR A 603 20.79 -17.38 9.66
CA TYR A 603 21.17 -17.70 11.04
C TYR A 603 22.64 -17.41 11.34
N THR A 604 23.55 -17.79 10.41
CA THR A 604 25.00 -17.75 10.63
C THR A 604 25.66 -16.73 9.72
N ASP A 605 26.06 -15.57 10.26
CA ASP A 605 26.82 -14.57 9.52
C ASP A 605 28.20 -15.09 9.14
N VAL A 606 28.54 -15.10 7.84
CA VAL A 606 29.82 -15.50 7.29
C VAL A 606 30.65 -14.34 6.69
N ALA A 607 30.25 -13.08 6.95
CA ALA A 607 30.87 -11.88 6.38
C ALA A 607 32.38 -11.80 6.71
N ALA A 608 32.74 -12.03 7.97
CA ALA A 608 34.15 -11.98 8.43
C ALA A 608 35.05 -12.99 7.72
N ALA A 609 34.52 -14.18 7.35
CA ALA A 609 35.22 -15.19 6.60
C ALA A 609 35.30 -14.93 5.09
N ASN A 610 34.45 -14.04 4.56
CA ASN A 610 34.27 -13.78 3.12
C ASN A 610 34.32 -12.28 2.76
N PRO A 611 35.34 -11.51 3.20
CA PRO A 611 35.35 -10.04 3.00
C PRO A 611 35.35 -9.62 1.53
N LYS A 612 35.93 -10.43 0.64
CA LYS A 612 35.89 -10.16 -0.81
C LYS A 612 34.49 -10.29 -1.39
N LYS A 613 33.73 -11.31 -0.94
CA LYS A 613 32.34 -11.49 -1.38
C LYS A 613 31.45 -10.38 -0.86
N VAL A 614 31.67 -9.91 0.37
CA VAL A 614 30.98 -8.73 0.91
C VAL A 614 31.20 -7.51 0.03
N GLN A 615 32.46 -7.24 -0.35
CA GLN A 615 32.78 -6.09 -1.21
C GLN A 615 32.17 -6.24 -2.61
N GLU A 616 32.28 -7.42 -3.22
CA GLU A 616 31.68 -7.72 -4.53
C GLU A 616 30.17 -7.45 -4.54
N LEU A 617 29.43 -7.98 -3.55
CA LEU A 617 27.98 -7.79 -3.48
C LEU A 617 27.61 -6.35 -3.14
N ARG A 618 28.42 -5.67 -2.36
CA ARG A 618 28.21 -4.25 -2.05
C ARG A 618 28.39 -3.37 -3.29
N ASP A 619 29.40 -3.61 -4.11
CA ASP A 619 29.63 -2.91 -5.36
C ASP A 619 28.48 -3.16 -6.34
N LEU A 620 28.02 -4.42 -6.44
CA LEU A 620 26.85 -4.78 -7.25
C LEU A 620 25.58 -4.08 -6.74
N MET A 621 25.35 -4.04 -5.43
CA MET A 621 24.19 -3.38 -4.80
C MET A 621 24.12 -1.90 -5.18
N PHE A 622 25.23 -1.16 -5.08
CA PHE A 622 25.25 0.25 -5.47
C PHE A 622 25.08 0.43 -6.99
N GLY A 623 25.51 -0.52 -7.80
CA GLY A 623 25.21 -0.58 -9.23
C GLY A 623 23.71 -0.68 -9.51
N GLU A 624 23.03 -1.58 -8.80
CA GLU A 624 21.56 -1.73 -8.89
C GLU A 624 20.85 -0.48 -8.34
N PHE A 625 21.34 0.13 -7.26
CA PHE A 625 20.78 1.39 -6.72
C PHE A 625 20.83 2.54 -7.74
N ALA A 626 21.95 2.70 -8.44
CA ALA A 626 22.10 3.70 -9.48
C ALA A 626 21.17 3.43 -10.67
N LYS A 627 21.00 2.14 -11.04
CA LYS A 627 20.16 1.70 -12.16
C LYS A 627 18.67 1.94 -11.91
N TYR A 628 18.18 1.72 -10.69
CA TYR A 628 16.77 1.68 -10.34
C TYR A 628 16.28 2.89 -9.53
N GLN A 629 17.01 4.01 -9.53
CA GLN A 629 16.63 5.27 -8.88
C GLN A 629 16.54 5.19 -7.34
N VAL A 630 17.30 4.30 -6.71
CA VAL A 630 17.33 4.15 -5.25
C VAL A 630 18.05 5.32 -4.57
N LEU A 631 18.96 5.98 -5.30
CA LEU A 631 19.71 7.11 -4.76
C LEU A 631 18.91 8.42 -4.89
N PRO A 632 19.00 9.35 -3.91
CA PRO A 632 19.83 9.27 -2.69
C PRO A 632 19.21 8.36 -1.62
N LEU A 633 20.07 7.70 -0.81
CA LEU A 633 19.62 6.95 0.35
C LEU A 633 19.17 7.92 1.45
N ASP A 634 18.03 7.64 2.07
CA ASP A 634 17.49 8.45 3.16
C ASP A 634 16.93 7.55 4.27
N ALA A 635 17.57 7.55 5.43
CA ALA A 635 17.17 6.77 6.60
C ALA A 635 16.19 7.51 7.52
N SER A 636 15.74 8.70 7.15
CA SER A 636 14.78 9.45 7.96
C SER A 636 13.34 8.93 7.75
N ALA A 637 12.50 9.03 8.78
CA ALA A 637 11.07 8.74 8.72
C ALA A 637 10.23 9.88 9.31
N SER A 638 10.44 10.20 10.59
CA SER A 638 9.62 11.17 11.31
C SER A 638 9.54 12.56 10.66
N PRO A 639 10.64 13.15 10.14
CA PRO A 639 10.57 14.44 9.45
C PRO A 639 9.74 14.39 8.16
N ARG A 640 9.67 13.25 7.50
CA ARG A 640 8.92 13.10 6.25
C ARG A 640 7.41 13.13 6.45
N PHE A 641 6.89 12.71 7.62
CA PHE A 641 5.45 12.78 7.88
C PHE A 641 4.90 14.21 7.83
N VAL A 642 5.67 15.18 8.27
CA VAL A 642 5.28 16.60 8.30
C VAL A 642 5.90 17.44 7.17
N ALA A 643 6.74 16.84 6.31
CA ALA A 643 7.35 17.53 5.18
C ALA A 643 6.28 18.03 4.19
N PRO A 644 6.41 19.27 3.66
CA PRO A 644 5.47 19.80 2.68
C PRO A 644 5.48 18.94 1.40
N ARG A 645 4.28 18.65 0.87
CA ARG A 645 4.08 17.95 -0.40
C ARG A 645 3.24 18.78 -1.35
N PRO A 646 3.28 18.52 -2.67
CA PRO A 646 2.35 19.13 -3.60
C PRO A 646 0.90 18.87 -3.14
N SER A 647 0.07 19.90 -3.09
CA SER A 647 -1.36 19.74 -2.78
C SER A 647 -2.13 21.00 -3.14
N GLU A 648 -3.45 20.92 -3.21
CA GLU A 648 -4.33 22.09 -3.37
C GLU A 648 -4.32 23.02 -2.14
N ALA A 649 -3.81 22.53 -1.01
CA ALA A 649 -3.63 23.30 0.22
C ALA A 649 -2.22 23.94 0.35
N ALA A 650 -1.25 23.51 -0.48
CA ALA A 650 0.14 23.93 -0.35
C ALA A 650 0.32 25.46 -0.43
N GLY A 651 1.07 26.01 0.52
CA GLY A 651 1.35 27.45 0.59
C GLY A 651 0.17 28.34 1.03
N ARG A 652 -1.00 27.77 1.30
CA ARG A 652 -2.15 28.52 1.79
C ARG A 652 -2.14 28.62 3.31
N THR A 653 -2.41 29.84 3.80
CA THR A 653 -2.59 30.10 5.25
C THR A 653 -4.01 30.55 5.59
N VAL A 654 -4.85 30.81 4.58
CA VAL A 654 -6.26 31.18 4.77
C VAL A 654 -7.13 30.31 3.90
N PHE A 655 -8.09 29.62 4.53
CA PHE A 655 -9.04 28.74 3.90
C PHE A 655 -10.45 29.28 4.15
N ASN A 656 -11.23 29.44 3.09
CA ASN A 656 -12.60 29.91 3.16
C ASN A 656 -13.54 28.87 2.56
N TYR A 657 -14.54 28.50 3.34
CA TYR A 657 -15.59 27.55 2.96
C TYR A 657 -16.94 28.25 3.05
N SER A 658 -17.79 28.06 2.06
CA SER A 658 -19.14 28.59 2.02
C SER A 658 -20.12 27.47 1.65
N GLY A 659 -21.28 27.45 2.28
CA GLY A 659 -22.29 26.42 2.03
C GLY A 659 -22.14 25.21 2.94
N SER A 660 -22.83 24.14 2.56
CA SER A 660 -22.95 22.93 3.35
C SER A 660 -22.15 21.75 2.77
N ALA A 661 -21.92 20.74 3.63
CA ALA A 661 -21.66 19.36 3.28
C ALA A 661 -20.46 19.15 2.32
N VAL A 662 -19.26 19.38 2.82
CA VAL A 662 -18.01 19.06 2.14
C VAL A 662 -17.19 18.17 3.05
N SER A 663 -16.69 17.05 2.51
CA SER A 663 -15.59 16.27 3.10
C SER A 663 -14.33 16.41 2.25
N ILE A 664 -13.19 16.61 2.87
CA ILE A 664 -11.90 16.84 2.22
C ILE A 664 -10.90 15.85 2.84
N PRO A 665 -10.33 14.91 2.05
CA PRO A 665 -9.33 13.96 2.54
C PRO A 665 -8.07 14.67 3.01
N ASP A 666 -7.26 13.97 3.80
CA ASP A 666 -5.94 14.44 4.21
C ASP A 666 -5.08 14.76 2.98
N GLY A 667 -4.12 15.66 3.15
CA GLY A 667 -3.31 16.17 2.04
C GLY A 667 -3.88 17.39 1.32
N ASN A 668 -5.21 17.61 1.33
CA ASN A 668 -5.85 18.80 0.72
C ASN A 668 -6.59 19.71 1.72
N GLN A 669 -6.53 19.39 3.01
CA GLN A 669 -7.16 20.13 4.11
C GLN A 669 -6.19 21.12 4.77
N PRO A 670 -6.69 22.09 5.60
CA PRO A 670 -5.83 22.96 6.42
C PRO A 670 -5.13 22.11 7.49
N SER A 671 -3.80 22.05 7.50
CA SER A 671 -3.08 21.38 8.58
C SER A 671 -2.95 22.31 9.79
N ILE A 672 -3.56 21.93 10.91
CA ILE A 672 -3.43 22.64 12.19
C ILE A 672 -2.33 22.05 13.09
N LEU A 673 -1.56 21.08 12.59
CA LEU A 673 -0.47 20.46 13.34
C LEU A 673 0.62 21.47 13.66
N ASN A 674 1.04 21.49 14.92
CA ASN A 674 2.20 22.25 15.41
C ASN A 674 2.20 23.75 15.05
N THR A 675 1.03 24.36 14.97
CA THR A 675 0.89 25.78 14.58
C THR A 675 -0.19 26.50 15.36
N SER A 676 -0.16 27.81 15.39
CA SER A 676 -1.28 28.62 15.86
C SER A 676 -2.32 28.77 14.75
N TYR A 677 -3.59 28.80 15.11
CA TYR A 677 -4.67 28.93 14.13
C TYR A 677 -5.92 29.59 14.73
N THR A 678 -6.77 30.13 13.85
CA THR A 678 -8.06 30.66 14.19
C THR A 678 -9.14 30.07 13.28
N ILE A 679 -10.20 29.55 13.87
CA ILE A 679 -11.39 29.08 13.17
C ILE A 679 -12.50 30.09 13.42
N THR A 680 -13.08 30.66 12.37
CA THR A 680 -14.21 31.59 12.45
C THR A 680 -15.38 30.96 11.68
N ALA A 681 -16.51 30.75 12.35
CA ALA A 681 -17.75 30.26 11.75
C ALA A 681 -18.85 31.31 11.86
N ASP A 682 -19.34 31.79 10.72
CA ASP A 682 -20.52 32.63 10.59
C ASP A 682 -21.73 31.77 10.25
N ILE A 683 -22.69 31.69 11.16
CA ILE A 683 -23.89 30.84 11.06
C ILE A 683 -25.16 31.64 11.16
N ASP A 684 -26.27 31.09 10.67
CA ASP A 684 -27.62 31.67 10.83
C ASP A 684 -28.58 30.61 11.36
N LEU A 685 -29.16 30.86 12.51
CA LEU A 685 -30.03 29.94 13.24
C LEU A 685 -31.48 30.34 13.00
N PRO A 686 -32.27 29.55 12.25
CA PRO A 686 -33.69 29.86 12.01
C PRO A 686 -34.53 29.70 13.27
N GLN A 687 -34.08 28.90 14.21
CA GLN A 687 -34.74 28.62 15.49
C GLN A 687 -33.74 28.33 16.61
N ALA A 688 -34.17 28.40 17.87
CA ALA A 688 -33.36 28.00 19.02
C ALA A 688 -33.14 26.49 19.03
N GLY A 689 -32.03 26.06 19.62
CA GLY A 689 -31.70 24.63 19.84
C GLY A 689 -31.18 23.91 18.59
N ALA A 690 -30.54 24.62 17.66
CA ALA A 690 -29.83 23.99 16.56
C ALA A 690 -28.69 23.11 17.06
N ASP A 691 -28.44 21.99 16.36
CA ASP A 691 -27.43 20.98 16.70
C ASP A 691 -26.57 20.63 15.48
N GLY A 692 -25.42 20.04 15.72
CA GLY A 692 -24.59 19.43 14.68
C GLY A 692 -23.21 20.03 14.56
N VAL A 693 -22.35 19.33 13.81
CA VAL A 693 -20.97 19.74 13.53
C VAL A 693 -20.96 20.85 12.47
N ILE A 694 -20.39 22.00 12.83
CA ILE A 694 -20.18 23.13 11.93
C ILE A 694 -18.93 22.89 11.08
N VAL A 695 -17.83 22.52 11.74
CA VAL A 695 -16.56 22.18 11.10
C VAL A 695 -15.76 21.26 12.02
N GLY A 696 -15.08 20.27 11.46
CA GLY A 696 -14.25 19.36 12.24
C GLY A 696 -13.31 18.56 11.35
N GLU A 697 -12.40 17.85 12.00
CA GLU A 697 -11.45 16.92 11.42
C GLU A 697 -11.35 15.69 12.30
N GLY A 698 -11.31 14.50 11.70
CA GLY A 698 -11.09 13.26 12.42
C GLY A 698 -12.32 12.78 13.20
N GLY A 699 -12.08 12.06 14.28
CA GLY A 699 -13.11 11.41 15.08
C GLY A 699 -12.62 10.88 16.41
N ARG A 700 -13.00 9.63 16.74
CA ARG A 700 -12.69 8.98 18.03
C ARG A 700 -11.19 8.90 18.31
N PHE A 701 -10.39 8.47 17.35
CA PHE A 701 -8.96 8.13 17.58
C PHE A 701 -8.01 9.31 17.48
N TYR A 702 -8.45 10.41 16.94
CA TYR A 702 -7.91 11.76 16.94
C TYR A 702 -8.90 12.67 16.24
N GLY A 703 -9.05 13.89 16.71
CA GLY A 703 -9.82 14.87 15.98
C GLY A 703 -10.10 16.14 16.77
N TRP A 704 -10.72 17.07 16.10
CA TRP A 704 -11.28 18.29 16.69
C TRP A 704 -12.56 18.67 15.97
N ALA A 705 -13.48 19.29 16.69
CA ALA A 705 -14.72 19.78 16.09
C ALA A 705 -15.25 21.03 16.79
N LEU A 706 -15.76 21.95 15.99
CA LEU A 706 -16.63 23.04 16.41
C LEU A 706 -18.08 22.66 16.06
N TYR A 707 -18.95 22.56 17.06
CA TYR A 707 -20.32 22.07 16.90
C TYR A 707 -21.29 22.76 17.86
N LEU A 708 -22.59 22.61 17.58
CA LEU A 708 -23.63 22.95 18.54
C LEU A 708 -24.19 21.66 19.14
N VAL A 709 -24.38 21.63 20.47
CA VAL A 709 -25.12 20.59 21.20
C VAL A 709 -26.17 21.25 22.08
N LYS A 710 -27.45 20.92 21.84
CA LYS A 710 -28.59 21.58 22.48
C LYS A 710 -28.52 23.11 22.35
N GLY A 711 -28.09 23.58 21.17
CA GLY A 711 -27.91 24.99 20.83
C GLY A 711 -26.69 25.68 21.44
N LYS A 712 -25.91 25.02 22.28
CA LYS A 712 -24.68 25.58 22.87
C LYS A 712 -23.46 25.35 21.97
N PRO A 713 -22.66 26.40 21.70
CA PRO A 713 -21.40 26.24 20.98
C PRO A 713 -20.36 25.49 21.82
N VAL A 714 -19.76 24.49 21.20
CA VAL A 714 -18.69 23.67 21.78
C VAL A 714 -17.54 23.53 20.80
N PHE A 715 -16.32 23.63 21.27
CA PHE A 715 -15.13 23.15 20.59
C PHE A 715 -14.48 22.06 21.43
N THR A 716 -14.26 20.90 20.83
CA THR A 716 -13.55 19.78 21.47
C THR A 716 -12.31 19.43 20.68
N TYR A 717 -11.17 19.28 21.38
CA TYR A 717 -9.95 18.68 20.87
C TYR A 717 -9.74 17.33 21.50
N ASN A 718 -9.74 16.27 20.69
CA ASN A 718 -9.53 14.89 21.10
C ASN A 718 -8.10 14.47 20.76
N LEU A 719 -7.26 14.29 21.78
CA LEU A 719 -5.90 13.80 21.64
C LEU A 719 -5.89 12.28 21.79
N LEU A 720 -5.98 11.53 20.66
CA LEU A 720 -5.74 10.09 20.55
C LEU A 720 -6.68 9.20 21.39
N ASP A 721 -7.87 9.66 21.72
CA ASP A 721 -8.79 9.04 22.68
C ASP A 721 -8.22 8.91 24.13
N LEU A 722 -7.07 9.53 24.37
CA LEU A 722 -6.43 9.59 25.68
C LEU A 722 -6.90 10.80 26.51
N LYS A 723 -7.16 11.92 25.84
CA LYS A 723 -7.60 13.15 26.50
C LYS A 723 -8.46 14.00 25.58
N ARG A 724 -9.65 14.38 26.05
CA ARG A 724 -10.49 15.38 25.40
C ARG A 724 -10.44 16.69 26.18
N THR A 725 -10.21 17.81 25.45
CA THR A 725 -10.28 19.17 26.03
C THR A 725 -11.44 19.89 25.39
N ARG A 726 -12.41 20.29 26.21
CA ARG A 726 -13.69 20.82 25.78
C ARG A 726 -13.85 22.29 26.20
N PHE A 727 -14.18 23.15 25.26
CA PHE A 727 -14.51 24.57 25.42
C PHE A 727 -16.00 24.74 25.14
N GLU A 728 -16.76 25.29 26.07
CA GLU A 728 -18.21 25.40 25.97
C GLU A 728 -18.69 26.83 26.18
N GLY A 729 -19.67 27.27 25.39
CA GLY A 729 -20.43 28.46 25.63
C GLY A 729 -21.39 28.29 26.82
N PRO A 730 -21.68 29.32 27.61
CA PRO A 730 -22.51 29.22 28.79
C PRO A 730 -23.97 28.89 28.46
N ASP A 731 -24.49 29.43 27.37
CA ASP A 731 -25.91 29.39 26.98
C ASP A 731 -26.12 28.91 25.57
N ALA A 732 -27.32 28.40 25.26
CA ALA A 732 -27.78 28.13 23.92
C ALA A 732 -27.93 29.45 23.15
N LEU A 733 -27.57 29.46 21.88
CA LEU A 733 -27.65 30.61 21.00
C LEU A 733 -29.14 30.93 20.68
N ALA A 734 -29.46 32.23 20.66
CA ALA A 734 -30.76 32.70 20.21
C ALA A 734 -30.91 32.52 18.68
N PRO A 735 -32.15 32.53 18.12
CA PRO A 735 -32.32 32.61 16.67
C PRO A 735 -31.67 33.86 16.09
N GLY A 736 -31.09 33.76 14.90
CA GLY A 736 -30.39 34.83 14.19
C GLY A 736 -28.96 34.51 13.81
N LYS A 737 -28.23 35.54 13.38
CA LYS A 737 -26.83 35.42 12.94
C LYS A 737 -25.87 35.46 14.11
N HIS A 738 -24.90 34.52 14.10
CA HIS A 738 -23.84 34.44 15.10
C HIS A 738 -22.50 34.22 14.45
N THR A 739 -21.46 34.78 15.09
CA THR A 739 -20.07 34.52 14.75
C THR A 739 -19.41 33.79 15.91
N ILE A 740 -18.98 32.55 15.68
CA ILE A 740 -18.24 31.74 16.63
C ILE A 740 -16.79 31.69 16.22
N VAL A 741 -15.88 31.99 17.16
CA VAL A 741 -14.44 32.02 16.90
C VAL A 741 -13.73 31.13 17.91
N TYR A 742 -12.93 30.17 17.41
CA TYR A 742 -11.95 29.47 18.22
C TYR A 742 -10.55 29.92 17.82
N ASP A 743 -9.81 30.48 18.76
CA ASP A 743 -8.45 31.02 18.58
C ASP A 743 -7.47 30.19 19.41
N PHE A 744 -6.48 29.55 18.76
CA PHE A 744 -5.46 28.73 19.42
C PHE A 744 -4.09 29.33 19.22
N LYS A 745 -3.37 29.55 20.34
CA LYS A 745 -1.99 30.00 20.36
C LYS A 745 -1.08 28.89 20.80
N TYR A 746 -0.26 28.42 19.86
CA TYR A 746 0.67 27.31 20.04
C TYR A 746 1.93 27.78 20.78
N ASP A 747 2.47 26.94 21.70
CA ASP A 747 3.60 27.30 22.56
C ASP A 747 4.97 26.91 21.97
N GLY A 748 5.04 26.19 20.84
CA GLY A 748 6.26 25.65 20.26
C GLY A 748 6.75 26.39 19.02
N LEU A 749 7.92 25.99 18.52
CA LEU A 749 8.49 26.48 17.26
C LEU A 749 7.97 25.70 16.04
N GLY A 750 7.11 24.70 16.25
CA GLY A 750 6.49 23.95 15.18
C GLY A 750 7.41 22.90 14.53
N GLU A 751 6.99 22.44 13.36
CA GLU A 751 7.59 21.32 12.61
C GLU A 751 9.05 21.56 12.21
N ALA A 752 9.45 22.81 12.09
CA ALA A 752 10.83 23.16 11.76
C ALA A 752 11.88 22.60 12.75
N THR A 753 11.47 22.30 13.99
CA THR A 753 12.39 21.75 14.99
C THR A 753 12.75 20.28 14.75
N LEU A 754 11.96 19.52 13.97
CA LEU A 754 12.29 18.16 13.59
C LEU A 754 13.57 18.06 12.78
N ALA A 755 13.84 19.05 11.94
CA ALA A 755 15.06 19.09 11.14
C ALA A 755 16.34 19.25 11.98
N TYR A 756 16.24 19.63 13.25
CA TYR A 756 17.36 19.63 14.21
C TYR A 756 17.52 18.27 14.93
N ASN A 757 16.86 17.21 14.46
CA ASN A 757 16.77 15.94 15.18
C ASN A 757 16.25 16.10 16.63
N ASN A 758 15.29 17.02 16.78
CA ASN A 758 14.76 17.43 18.05
C ASN A 758 13.25 17.60 17.99
N THR A 759 12.53 16.79 18.76
CA THR A 759 11.06 16.86 18.85
C THR A 759 10.58 17.97 19.81
N SER A 760 11.46 18.81 20.35
CA SER A 760 11.12 19.78 21.40
C SER A 760 10.10 20.84 20.96
N GLY A 761 9.95 21.09 19.66
CA GLY A 761 9.02 22.06 19.10
C GLY A 761 7.70 21.51 18.61
N VAL A 762 7.52 20.16 18.58
CA VAL A 762 6.31 19.52 18.10
C VAL A 762 5.51 18.91 19.23
N GLY A 763 4.18 18.76 19.05
CA GLY A 763 3.29 18.21 20.05
C GLY A 763 3.20 19.06 21.32
N ARG A 764 3.59 20.33 21.29
CA ARG A 764 3.47 21.26 22.42
C ARG A 764 2.02 21.65 22.64
N GLY A 765 1.75 22.09 23.83
CA GLY A 765 0.46 22.66 24.17
C GLY A 765 0.24 24.06 23.58
N GLY A 766 -0.82 24.67 24.03
CA GLY A 766 -1.21 26.03 23.64
C GLY A 766 -2.41 26.51 24.44
N THR A 767 -2.78 27.76 24.21
CA THR A 767 -3.97 28.35 24.84
C THR A 767 -5.07 28.49 23.80
N GLY A 768 -6.22 27.81 24.05
CA GLY A 768 -7.43 27.93 23.25
C GLY A 768 -8.38 28.96 23.87
N THR A 769 -9.05 29.74 23.04
CA THR A 769 -10.05 30.75 23.43
C THR A 769 -11.25 30.65 22.53
N LEU A 770 -12.43 30.33 23.10
CA LEU A 770 -13.71 30.36 22.41
C LEU A 770 -14.41 31.71 22.62
N LYS A 771 -14.85 32.31 21.51
CA LYS A 771 -15.58 33.59 21.52
C LYS A 771 -16.90 33.42 20.76
N ILE A 772 -17.92 34.10 21.24
CA ILE A 772 -19.26 34.15 20.62
C ILE A 772 -19.60 35.64 20.46
N ASP A 773 -19.90 36.04 19.24
CA ASP A 773 -20.25 37.43 18.88
C ASP A 773 -19.26 38.46 19.47
N GLY A 774 -17.98 38.14 19.37
CA GLY A 774 -16.86 38.94 19.86
C GLY A 774 -16.56 38.84 21.36
N LYS A 775 -17.43 38.15 22.16
CA LYS A 775 -17.25 37.98 23.61
C LYS A 775 -16.51 36.67 23.91
N VAL A 776 -15.45 36.72 24.70
CA VAL A 776 -14.77 35.53 25.23
C VAL A 776 -15.67 34.79 26.20
N VAL A 777 -15.91 33.50 25.95
CA VAL A 777 -16.77 32.66 26.78
C VAL A 777 -16.01 31.53 27.49
N SER A 778 -14.89 31.07 26.91
CA SER A 778 -14.04 30.05 27.50
C SER A 778 -12.59 30.25 27.09
N THR A 779 -11.67 30.08 28.03
CA THR A 779 -10.21 30.06 27.75
C THR A 779 -9.60 28.94 28.60
N GLN A 780 -8.88 28.05 27.95
CA GLN A 780 -8.23 26.91 28.63
C GLN A 780 -6.88 26.59 27.95
N LYS A 781 -6.04 25.88 28.69
CA LYS A 781 -4.77 25.34 28.23
C LYS A 781 -4.98 23.93 27.64
N LEU A 782 -4.53 23.70 26.42
CA LEU A 782 -4.21 22.37 25.93
C LEU A 782 -2.78 22.05 26.38
N GLU A 783 -2.58 20.96 27.08
CA GLU A 783 -1.23 20.60 27.58
C GLU A 783 -0.35 20.08 26.46
N ARG A 784 -0.94 19.35 25.51
CA ARG A 784 -0.28 18.77 24.34
C ARG A 784 -1.21 18.80 23.13
N THR A 785 -0.64 18.78 21.94
CA THR A 785 -1.30 18.55 20.67
C THR A 785 -0.67 17.36 19.95
N LEU A 786 -1.29 16.88 18.88
CA LEU A 786 -0.75 15.80 18.05
C LEU A 786 0.55 16.27 17.37
N PRO A 787 1.67 15.53 17.48
CA PRO A 787 2.94 15.96 16.90
C PRO A 787 3.12 15.62 15.42
N LEU A 788 2.77 14.40 14.96
CA LEU A 788 3.26 13.85 13.69
C LEU A 788 2.17 13.27 12.80
N VAL A 789 1.49 12.22 13.23
CA VAL A 789 0.66 11.35 12.39
C VAL A 789 -0.80 11.42 12.80
N LYS A 790 -1.67 11.71 11.85
CA LYS A 790 -3.14 11.62 11.96
C LYS A 790 -3.61 10.25 11.45
N PRO A 791 -4.80 9.76 11.83
CA PRO A 791 -5.40 8.60 11.17
C PRO A 791 -5.52 8.83 9.66
N LEU A 792 -5.14 7.83 8.86
CA LEU A 792 -5.02 7.96 7.40
C LEU A 792 -6.37 7.89 6.66
N ASP A 793 -7.41 7.36 7.31
CA ASP A 793 -8.73 7.15 6.73
C ASP A 793 -9.77 8.18 7.17
N GLN A 794 -9.34 9.27 7.82
CA GLN A 794 -10.24 10.33 8.29
C GLN A 794 -10.16 11.57 7.42
N PHE A 795 -11.18 12.42 7.51
CA PHE A 795 -11.29 13.61 6.68
C PHE A 795 -11.66 14.87 7.50
N PHE A 796 -11.44 16.01 6.89
CA PHE A 796 -11.92 17.30 7.33
C PHE A 796 -13.32 17.54 6.73
N ALA A 797 -14.25 18.06 7.52
CA ALA A 797 -15.63 18.27 7.06
C ALA A 797 -16.21 19.61 7.50
N ILE A 798 -17.10 20.15 6.66
CA ILE A 798 -17.94 21.33 6.91
C ILE A 798 -19.39 20.89 6.93
N GLY A 799 -20.12 21.19 8.00
CA GLY A 799 -21.54 20.87 8.13
C GLY A 799 -21.88 19.38 8.27
N LEU A 800 -20.86 18.52 8.27
CA LEU A 800 -20.96 17.06 8.43
C LEU A 800 -20.16 16.62 9.65
N SER A 801 -20.62 15.56 10.33
CA SER A 801 -19.77 14.80 11.25
C SER A 801 -18.86 13.85 10.49
N GLY A 802 -17.70 13.51 11.07
CA GLY A 802 -16.88 12.38 10.61
C GLY A 802 -17.58 11.04 10.78
N PRO A 803 -16.93 9.94 10.34
CA PRO A 803 -17.50 8.59 10.46
C PRO A 803 -17.61 8.12 11.92
N THR A 804 -16.84 8.72 12.84
CA THR A 804 -16.92 8.53 14.29
C THR A 804 -16.97 9.89 15.00
N PRO A 805 -17.57 9.99 16.21
CA PRO A 805 -17.66 11.25 16.92
C PRO A 805 -16.30 11.68 17.50
N VAL A 806 -15.98 12.97 17.43
CA VAL A 806 -14.84 13.56 18.14
C VAL A 806 -15.06 13.49 19.66
N ASP A 807 -16.32 13.63 20.10
CA ASP A 807 -16.73 13.48 21.49
C ASP A 807 -18.01 12.65 21.59
N ASP A 808 -17.86 11.38 21.93
CA ASP A 808 -18.98 10.43 22.04
C ASP A 808 -19.82 10.59 23.31
N HIS A 809 -19.43 11.48 24.24
CA HIS A 809 -20.26 11.91 25.36
C HIS A 809 -21.30 12.96 24.92
N ASP A 810 -20.98 13.78 23.92
CA ASP A 810 -21.86 14.85 23.45
C ASP A 810 -22.80 14.41 22.32
N TYR A 811 -22.34 13.56 21.40
CA TYR A 811 -23.12 13.16 20.22
C TYR A 811 -22.78 11.79 19.66
N LYS A 812 -23.69 11.28 18.85
CA LYS A 812 -23.49 10.11 17.97
C LYS A 812 -23.56 10.53 16.52
N VAL A 813 -22.89 9.81 15.63
CA VAL A 813 -22.92 10.05 14.18
C VAL A 813 -24.09 9.32 13.53
N PRO A 814 -24.70 9.87 12.46
CA PRO A 814 -24.42 11.18 11.87
C PRO A 814 -24.92 12.34 12.74
N PHE A 815 -24.15 13.41 12.88
CA PHE A 815 -24.47 14.61 13.62
C PHE A 815 -24.24 15.86 12.77
N ASN A 816 -24.92 15.91 11.65
CA ASN A 816 -24.79 16.96 10.65
C ASN A 816 -25.48 18.25 11.12
N PHE A 817 -24.89 19.39 10.78
CA PHE A 817 -25.40 20.69 11.20
C PHE A 817 -26.77 20.96 10.57
N ASN A 818 -27.76 21.26 11.38
CA ASN A 818 -29.16 21.41 10.96
C ASN A 818 -29.61 22.88 10.77
N ALA A 819 -28.64 23.82 10.63
CA ALA A 819 -28.89 25.22 10.37
C ALA A 819 -27.99 25.72 9.22
N THR A 820 -27.93 27.03 8.96
CA THR A 820 -27.18 27.59 7.84
C THR A 820 -25.77 27.96 8.26
N ILE A 821 -24.79 27.46 7.51
CA ILE A 821 -23.40 27.94 7.57
C ILE A 821 -23.22 28.97 6.46
N ASN A 822 -23.02 30.24 6.83
CA ASN A 822 -22.77 31.29 5.87
C ASN A 822 -21.32 31.26 5.38
N LYS A 823 -20.37 31.04 6.32
CA LYS A 823 -18.95 30.97 6.03
C LYS A 823 -18.20 30.31 7.17
N VAL A 824 -17.18 29.51 6.83
CA VAL A 824 -16.13 29.10 7.75
C VAL A 824 -14.79 29.59 7.22
N THR A 825 -14.02 30.27 8.06
CA THR A 825 -12.65 30.71 7.72
C THR A 825 -11.68 30.09 8.70
N ILE A 826 -10.66 29.38 8.18
CA ILE A 826 -9.54 28.89 8.97
C ILE A 826 -8.30 29.68 8.56
N THR A 827 -7.66 30.30 9.54
CA THR A 827 -6.41 31.04 9.34
C THR A 827 -5.31 30.36 10.13
N LEU A 828 -4.25 29.97 9.45
CA LEU A 828 -3.02 29.42 10.05
C LEU A 828 -2.04 30.56 10.31
N ASP A 829 -1.38 30.54 11.46
CA ASP A 829 -0.34 31.48 11.85
C ASP A 829 0.94 30.70 12.24
N PRO A 830 1.68 30.17 11.24
CA PRO A 830 2.84 29.34 11.49
C PRO A 830 3.93 30.12 12.25
N PRO A 831 4.71 29.42 13.10
CA PRO A 831 5.80 30.06 13.86
C PRO A 831 6.79 30.75 12.95
N LYS A 832 7.20 31.96 13.34
CA LYS A 832 8.21 32.72 12.59
C LYS A 832 9.61 32.31 13.02
N LEU A 833 10.33 31.65 12.10
CA LEU A 833 11.71 31.26 12.32
C LEU A 833 12.63 32.46 12.21
N THR A 834 13.64 32.53 13.09
CA THR A 834 14.73 33.52 12.97
C THR A 834 15.66 33.14 11.81
N PRO A 835 16.45 34.06 11.25
CA PRO A 835 17.47 33.75 10.25
C PRO A 835 18.49 32.69 10.70
N ASP A 836 18.78 32.61 12.00
CA ASP A 836 19.65 31.58 12.57
C ASP A 836 18.94 30.21 12.65
N ASP A 837 17.64 30.19 12.92
CA ASP A 837 16.83 28.95 12.87
C ASP A 837 16.77 28.43 11.43
N VAL A 838 16.57 29.29 10.44
CA VAL A 838 16.58 28.91 9.01
C VAL A 838 17.94 28.32 8.61
N LYS A 839 19.06 28.92 9.00
CA LYS A 839 20.40 28.37 8.71
C LYS A 839 20.64 27.02 9.36
N LYS A 840 20.23 26.84 10.61
CA LYS A 840 20.32 25.55 11.29
C LYS A 840 19.44 24.51 10.61
N LEU A 841 18.22 24.88 10.21
CA LEU A 841 17.29 24.04 9.46
C LEU A 841 17.92 23.57 8.14
N GLU A 842 18.48 24.50 7.36
CA GLU A 842 19.16 24.17 6.11
C GLU A 842 20.39 23.28 6.32
N ALA A 843 21.14 23.50 7.38
CA ALA A 843 22.29 22.67 7.73
C ALA A 843 21.86 21.25 8.15
N ALA A 844 20.80 21.14 8.94
CA ALA A 844 20.25 19.86 9.36
C ALA A 844 19.65 19.08 8.17
N ASN A 845 18.92 19.76 7.26
CA ASN A 845 18.42 19.16 6.04
C ASN A 845 19.55 18.67 5.12
N ARG A 846 20.64 19.40 5.02
CA ARG A 846 21.83 18.95 4.27
C ARG A 846 22.56 17.79 4.91
N ALA A 847 22.51 17.65 6.22
CA ALA A 847 23.09 16.52 6.94
C ALA A 847 22.19 15.27 6.92
N ALA A 848 20.89 15.46 6.69
CA ALA A 848 19.90 14.39 6.58
C ALA A 848 19.73 13.86 5.14
N GLN A 849 20.19 14.63 4.14
CA GLN A 849 20.26 14.24 2.72
C GLN A 849 21.62 13.63 2.39
#